data_a9a9a2a82616f7432061ee6ca5c42639
#
_entry.id   a9a9a2a82616f7432061ee6ca5c42639
#
_cell.length_a   1.000
_cell.length_b   1.000
_cell.length_c   1.000
_cell.angle_alpha   90.00
_cell.angle_beta   90.00
_cell.angle_gamma   90.00
#
_symmetry.space_group_name_H-M   'P 1'
#
loop_
_entity.id
_entity.type
_entity.pdbx_description
1 polymer ?
#
loop_
_entity_poly.entity_id
_entity_poly.type
_entity_poly.pdbx_seq_one_letter_code
_entity_poly.pdbx_strand_id
1 'polypeptide(L)'
;MKQIAILGLMVNMVLPMVSAEVVRQSSYYPEGNAFVCVNGNNRYTRALYGSTAEWRVETSDRPIFATYKKNQTGNIRFRISDGRQTMWLDEAEYCKASYEAGRRDYLLKDKRWDMGELIVSLLAFHDAEGAIWRFTARGFGAGKMKVEAILSETAVPKPTRSGDIGSFLKPGTFEPAASQTAVLGSVSKSFPAARSSRLSRSSHSFSSSEQIFYFSVDGANRLSTAENAQMQPLFDAAETWRNKLASSVVFKTPDAYINTVGGALVMAADGAWDGKVWQHGAVGWRMSLPGWRGAYMGDFLGMQDRQRIHFDAYAKSQVTAVPVTEPHLMDAKNNQARGTYKWGTPMYSNGYICRNPEKNHQFHHYDMNLVYIDELLWHFQFDADTAYMRKMWPVIKSHLAWEKQAWDPDNDGLYDAYCCIWASDALQYNSGAVTHSSAYNYRANLLAARIAGIIGENPQPYQEEADRILKAMNERLWLKDAGHWAEYQDFMGLKRVHRDAALWSIYTPIDCGAGTPEQNYRATRYIDRHIPHIPYIYNNVEYQTLSTSDWAPYEWSINNVAMAEVMHTVLAYYQAGRTEEAYQLLKANILDFMYLGSSPANFGQLSKMDVATGEGYRDFADVTGISSRALIQGLYGITPNALEGECILRPGFPAAWDSASVHTPYLDYSFKRVNGKDVFDVTQNFKQPLKLVIRQNLGGGKYKDTAFSTDKVQHIEMPTILPKEERDMKDEKDMVGKYPLAESIAEQAVDAWASIKGVGNDFAEVNPKECRKVNMDKVFNANVSDIFKNQYLSPRSPYTTLCVPTQGIGDWCSTKKTANIDDTKFRSLIKDGVFWAHVDGDLPFRSPKEGKNIVYTSLWDNYPDSISIMLKGKASHAYLLMAGSTNPMQYAIENAVIRVEYADGTRNELMLTPPVNWCPIEQEFLENATAFPQPELRPYRLGLASGKVSRHLFRDLHLEVTRNMADVPRFKKAVAEVDGGAAILLDMPLDGKKKLKRLILRALSNEVVIGLMGITLQK
;
A
#
# COMPACT_ATOMS: atom_id res chain seq x y z
N MET A 1 -46.34 51.80 -14.14
CA MET A 1 -44.91 51.74 -13.74
C MET A 1 -44.85 51.23 -12.34
N LYS A 2 -44.67 49.92 -12.17
CA LYS A 2 -44.41 49.27 -10.89
C LYS A 2 -43.10 48.53 -11.06
N GLN A 3 -42.09 48.99 -10.39
CA GLN A 3 -40.81 48.27 -10.23
C GLN A 3 -41.05 47.06 -9.32
N ILE A 4 -40.79 45.88 -9.83
CA ILE A 4 -40.73 44.65 -9.06
C ILE A 4 -39.26 44.46 -8.70
N ALA A 5 -38.96 44.61 -7.42
CA ALA A 5 -37.68 44.26 -6.85
C ALA A 5 -37.61 42.70 -6.72
N ILE A 6 -36.74 42.10 -7.49
CA ILE A 6 -36.38 40.67 -7.33
C ILE A 6 -35.33 40.60 -6.23
N LEU A 7 -35.78 40.17 -5.06
CA LEU A 7 -34.92 39.78 -3.95
C LEU A 7 -34.33 38.43 -4.29
N GLY A 8 -33.06 38.40 -4.74
CA GLY A 8 -32.34 37.19 -4.98
C GLY A 8 -31.98 36.53 -3.63
N LEU A 9 -32.67 35.47 -3.28
CA LEU A 9 -32.23 34.54 -2.25
C LEU A 9 -30.98 33.84 -2.80
N MET A 10 -29.79 34.28 -2.36
CA MET A 10 -28.62 33.44 -2.43
C MET A 10 -28.77 32.34 -1.38
N VAL A 11 -29.33 31.23 -1.78
CA VAL A 11 -29.16 29.98 -1.07
C VAL A 11 -27.69 29.62 -1.26
N ASN A 12 -26.87 29.87 -0.25
CA ASN A 12 -25.57 29.24 -0.10
C ASN A 12 -25.84 27.73 0.04
N MET A 13 -25.89 27.03 -1.08
CA MET A 13 -25.62 25.59 -1.08
C MET A 13 -24.17 25.45 -0.60
N VAL A 14 -24.01 25.15 0.67
CA VAL A 14 -22.84 24.45 1.17
C VAL A 14 -22.92 23.07 0.54
N LEU A 15 -22.37 22.96 -0.66
CA LEU A 15 -21.97 21.67 -1.19
C LEU A 15 -20.97 21.14 -0.16
N PRO A 16 -21.22 19.97 0.47
CA PRO A 16 -20.14 19.30 1.13
C PRO A 16 -19.04 19.21 0.07
N MET A 17 -17.82 19.64 0.40
CA MET A 17 -16.65 19.23 -0.34
C MET A 17 -16.46 17.73 -0.06
N VAL A 18 -17.36 16.92 -0.57
CA VAL A 18 -17.03 15.58 -1.02
C VAL A 18 -15.83 15.83 -1.90
N SER A 19 -14.68 15.29 -1.53
CA SER A 19 -13.50 15.26 -2.39
C SER A 19 -14.04 14.96 -3.77
N ALA A 20 -13.92 15.89 -4.72
CA ALA A 20 -14.49 15.69 -6.03
C ALA A 20 -14.04 14.32 -6.45
N GLU A 21 -14.92 13.35 -6.43
CA GLU A 21 -14.64 12.01 -6.92
C GLU A 21 -14.08 12.28 -8.29
N VAL A 22 -12.80 11.99 -8.47
CA VAL A 22 -12.20 12.04 -9.79
C VAL A 22 -12.98 10.98 -10.54
N VAL A 23 -13.99 11.41 -11.28
CA VAL A 23 -14.84 10.53 -12.06
C VAL A 23 -13.93 9.84 -13.05
N ARG A 24 -13.50 8.64 -12.66
CA ARG A 24 -12.69 7.79 -13.52
C ARG A 24 -13.58 7.27 -14.61
N GLN A 25 -13.34 7.71 -15.84
CA GLN A 25 -14.01 7.14 -16.99
C GLN A 25 -13.41 5.77 -17.28
N SER A 26 -14.27 4.81 -17.61
CA SER A 26 -13.82 3.50 -18.06
C SER A 26 -12.92 3.67 -19.29
N SER A 27 -11.63 3.39 -19.12
CA SER A 27 -10.65 3.58 -20.19
C SER A 27 -10.51 2.32 -21.05
N TYR A 28 -10.61 1.14 -20.42
CA TYR A 28 -10.35 -0.13 -21.07
C TYR A 28 -11.48 -1.13 -20.86
N TYR A 29 -11.57 -2.10 -21.81
CA TYR A 29 -12.46 -3.28 -21.71
C TYR A 29 -11.73 -4.50 -22.28
N PRO A 30 -12.10 -5.74 -21.89
CA PRO A 30 -11.47 -6.94 -22.38
C PRO A 30 -11.99 -7.34 -23.76
N GLU A 31 -11.10 -7.73 -24.68
CA GLU A 31 -11.42 -8.35 -25.96
C GLU A 31 -10.44 -9.50 -26.19
N GLY A 32 -10.87 -10.74 -26.02
CA GLY A 32 -9.96 -11.88 -25.96
C GLY A 32 -9.01 -11.74 -24.76
N ASN A 33 -7.71 -11.79 -25.02
CA ASN A 33 -6.67 -11.56 -24.01
C ASN A 33 -6.16 -10.11 -23.96
N ALA A 34 -6.78 -9.20 -24.72
CA ALA A 34 -6.33 -7.83 -24.84
C ALA A 34 -7.15 -6.87 -23.97
N PHE A 35 -6.45 -5.83 -23.52
CA PHE A 35 -7.05 -4.62 -22.93
C PHE A 35 -7.26 -3.60 -24.04
N VAL A 36 -8.49 -3.22 -24.32
CA VAL A 36 -8.86 -2.39 -25.46
C VAL A 36 -9.39 -1.04 -25.03
N CYS A 37 -9.02 0.00 -25.79
CA CYS A 37 -9.51 1.37 -25.62
C CYS A 37 -9.82 1.97 -26.99
N VAL A 38 -10.93 2.72 -27.11
CA VAL A 38 -11.29 3.43 -28.32
C VAL A 38 -11.21 4.93 -28.10
N ASN A 39 -10.52 5.63 -29.00
CA ASN A 39 -10.30 7.07 -28.97
C ASN A 39 -9.78 7.60 -27.63
N GLY A 40 -8.83 6.87 -27.07
CA GLY A 40 -8.17 7.23 -25.80
C GLY A 40 -7.28 8.48 -25.90
N ASN A 41 -6.58 8.77 -24.84
CA ASN A 41 -5.78 9.97 -24.67
C ASN A 41 -4.35 9.83 -25.20
N ASN A 42 -3.73 10.94 -25.57
CA ASN A 42 -2.30 11.05 -25.90
C ASN A 42 -1.44 11.10 -24.64
N ARG A 43 -1.40 10.00 -23.92
CA ARG A 43 -0.72 9.87 -22.63
C ARG A 43 0.01 8.54 -22.59
N TYR A 44 1.27 8.52 -22.14
CA TYR A 44 1.98 7.25 -21.95
C TYR A 44 1.32 6.42 -20.88
N THR A 45 0.80 5.29 -21.27
CA THR A 45 0.01 4.41 -20.41
C THR A 45 0.69 3.05 -20.21
N ARG A 46 1.51 2.59 -21.17
CA ARG A 46 2.11 1.27 -21.08
C ARG A 46 3.52 1.23 -21.65
N ALA A 47 4.44 0.60 -20.91
CA ALA A 47 5.77 0.26 -21.40
C ALA A 47 5.79 -1.12 -22.03
N LEU A 48 6.54 -1.28 -23.13
CA LEU A 48 7.00 -2.57 -23.64
C LEU A 48 8.50 -2.69 -23.31
N TYR A 49 8.85 -3.77 -22.65
CA TYR A 49 10.20 -3.99 -22.14
C TYR A 49 11.07 -4.66 -23.20
N GLY A 50 12.32 -4.18 -23.37
CA GLY A 50 13.31 -4.74 -24.28
C GLY A 50 14.19 -5.80 -23.61
N SER A 51 15.27 -6.15 -24.30
CA SER A 51 16.23 -7.18 -23.85
C SER A 51 16.93 -6.85 -22.55
N THR A 52 17.09 -5.57 -22.25
CA THR A 52 17.68 -5.10 -21.00
C THR A 52 16.64 -4.34 -20.22
N ALA A 53 16.76 -4.49 -18.95
CA ALA A 53 15.88 -3.85 -18.00
C ALA A 53 15.92 -2.31 -18.02
N GLU A 54 16.91 -1.70 -18.64
CA GLU A 54 17.06 -0.24 -18.71
C GLU A 54 16.42 0.36 -19.96
N TRP A 55 16.26 -0.42 -21.03
CA TRP A 55 15.66 0.04 -22.28
C TRP A 55 14.20 -0.39 -22.39
N ARG A 56 13.35 0.52 -22.80
CA ARG A 56 11.93 0.27 -23.05
C ARG A 56 11.35 1.23 -24.07
N VAL A 57 10.21 0.87 -24.65
CA VAL A 57 9.40 1.78 -25.44
C VAL A 57 8.09 2.05 -24.73
N GLU A 58 7.81 3.32 -24.50
CA GLU A 58 6.55 3.80 -23.94
C GLU A 58 5.51 3.94 -25.02
N THR A 59 4.27 3.56 -24.73
CA THR A 59 3.14 3.61 -25.64
C THR A 59 1.99 4.40 -25.03
N SER A 60 1.20 5.04 -25.89
CA SER A 60 0.00 5.79 -25.54
C SER A 60 -1.25 5.06 -26.01
N ASP A 61 -2.43 5.53 -25.66
CA ASP A 61 -3.71 5.06 -26.20
C ASP A 61 -3.97 5.56 -27.61
N ARG A 62 -3.12 6.43 -28.12
CA ARG A 62 -3.00 6.81 -29.53
C ARG A 62 -1.56 6.58 -29.99
N PRO A 63 -1.27 6.44 -31.29
CA PRO A 63 0.06 6.02 -31.77
C PRO A 63 1.13 7.11 -31.60
N ILE A 64 1.45 7.41 -30.36
CA ILE A 64 2.60 8.19 -29.91
C ILE A 64 3.48 7.30 -29.05
N PHE A 65 4.79 7.39 -29.23
CA PHE A 65 5.75 6.51 -28.60
C PHE A 65 6.96 7.29 -28.06
N ALA A 66 7.63 6.72 -27.08
CA ALA A 66 8.93 7.18 -26.66
C ALA A 66 9.84 5.99 -26.32
N THR A 67 11.09 6.05 -26.77
CA THR A 67 12.14 5.18 -26.27
C THR A 67 12.70 5.77 -24.97
N TYR A 68 13.04 4.94 -24.05
CA TYR A 68 13.70 5.35 -22.81
C TYR A 68 14.91 4.45 -22.54
N LYS A 69 16.04 5.08 -22.31
CA LYS A 69 17.24 4.51 -21.70
C LYS A 69 17.78 5.54 -20.72
N LYS A 70 18.47 5.14 -19.69
CA LYS A 70 19.01 6.00 -18.65
C LYS A 70 19.47 7.36 -19.18
N ASN A 71 18.81 8.42 -18.71
CA ASN A 71 19.08 9.82 -19.07
C ASN A 71 18.84 10.23 -20.54
N GLN A 72 18.19 9.40 -21.34
CA GLN A 72 17.90 9.70 -22.74
C GLN A 72 16.51 9.22 -23.12
N THR A 73 15.78 10.04 -23.86
CA THR A 73 14.46 9.72 -24.41
C THR A 73 14.42 10.11 -25.88
N GLY A 74 13.89 9.19 -26.70
CA GLY A 74 13.54 9.48 -28.09
C GLY A 74 12.02 9.51 -28.23
N ASN A 75 11.44 10.64 -28.60
CA ASN A 75 10.00 10.73 -28.88
C ASN A 75 9.75 10.37 -30.33
N ILE A 76 8.80 9.47 -30.58
CA ILE A 76 8.49 8.96 -31.91
C ILE A 76 7.04 9.25 -32.22
N ARG A 77 6.80 9.95 -33.33
CA ARG A 77 5.49 10.18 -33.91
C ARG A 77 5.49 9.81 -35.37
N PHE A 78 4.35 9.38 -35.86
CA PHE A 78 4.15 9.04 -37.27
C PHE A 78 3.15 10.03 -37.90
N ARG A 79 3.42 10.41 -39.15
CA ARG A 79 2.47 11.18 -39.93
C ARG A 79 2.23 10.50 -41.28
N ILE A 80 1.03 10.68 -41.80
CA ILE A 80 0.62 10.18 -43.10
C ILE A 80 0.33 11.34 -44.05
N SER A 81 0.68 11.20 -45.34
CA SER A 81 0.44 12.22 -46.35
C SER A 81 0.07 11.57 -47.68
N ASP A 82 -0.86 12.21 -48.40
CA ASP A 82 -1.22 11.90 -49.81
C ASP A 82 -0.49 12.81 -50.80
N GLY A 83 0.45 13.63 -50.33
CA GLY A 83 1.15 14.65 -51.09
C GLY A 83 0.46 16.00 -51.13
N ARG A 84 -0.81 16.09 -50.70
CA ARG A 84 -1.59 17.34 -50.62
C ARG A 84 -1.84 17.72 -49.18
N GLN A 85 -2.22 16.73 -48.36
CA GLN A 85 -2.48 16.88 -46.95
C GLN A 85 -1.54 15.99 -46.14
N THR A 86 -1.19 16.46 -44.96
CA THR A 86 -0.38 15.73 -44.00
C THR A 86 -1.04 15.80 -42.65
N MET A 87 -1.16 14.67 -41.93
CA MET A 87 -1.67 14.60 -40.58
C MET A 87 -0.88 13.67 -39.72
N TRP A 88 -0.91 13.85 -38.40
CA TRP A 88 -0.36 12.90 -37.46
C TRP A 88 -1.29 11.70 -37.27
N LEU A 89 -0.75 10.50 -37.10
CA LEU A 89 -1.56 9.30 -36.93
C LEU A 89 -2.35 9.31 -35.61
N ASP A 90 -1.83 9.97 -34.59
CA ASP A 90 -2.52 10.16 -33.29
C ASP A 90 -3.72 11.11 -33.37
N GLU A 91 -3.87 11.84 -34.49
CA GLU A 91 -5.04 12.72 -34.76
C GLU A 91 -6.16 12.00 -35.56
N ALA A 92 -5.99 10.70 -35.81
CA ALA A 92 -7.00 9.93 -36.55
C ALA A 92 -8.37 9.98 -35.87
N GLU A 93 -9.44 10.14 -36.68
CA GLU A 93 -10.82 10.22 -36.19
C GLU A 93 -11.24 8.99 -35.39
N TYR A 94 -10.79 7.81 -35.83
CA TYR A 94 -10.99 6.56 -35.12
C TYR A 94 -9.65 5.92 -34.81
N CYS A 95 -9.44 5.60 -33.55
CA CYS A 95 -8.29 4.87 -33.04
C CYS A 95 -8.76 3.83 -32.03
N LYS A 96 -8.71 2.54 -32.39
CA LYS A 96 -8.85 1.42 -31.44
C LYS A 96 -7.45 0.96 -31.05
N ALA A 97 -7.08 1.19 -29.83
CA ALA A 97 -5.81 0.73 -29.25
C ALA A 97 -6.03 -0.54 -28.43
N SER A 98 -5.17 -1.53 -28.60
CA SER A 98 -5.19 -2.75 -27.80
C SER A 98 -3.80 -3.06 -27.24
N TYR A 99 -3.77 -3.51 -26.01
CA TYR A 99 -2.57 -4.07 -25.37
C TYR A 99 -2.80 -5.55 -25.05
N GLU A 100 -2.00 -6.40 -25.60
CA GLU A 100 -2.00 -7.83 -25.30
C GLU A 100 -0.59 -8.26 -24.88
N ALA A 101 -0.39 -8.44 -23.59
CA ALA A 101 0.80 -8.99 -22.96
C ALA A 101 2.12 -8.76 -23.75
N GLY A 102 2.61 -7.51 -23.75
CA GLY A 102 3.87 -7.14 -24.40
C GLY A 102 3.76 -6.69 -25.87
N ARG A 103 2.55 -6.61 -26.42
CA ARG A 103 2.29 -6.10 -27.77
C ARG A 103 1.29 -4.96 -27.73
N ARG A 104 1.51 -3.92 -28.51
CA ARG A 104 0.59 -2.79 -28.67
C ARG A 104 0.14 -2.69 -30.13
N ASP A 105 -1.17 -2.72 -30.34
CA ASP A 105 -1.77 -2.57 -31.66
C ASP A 105 -2.68 -1.36 -31.71
N TYR A 106 -2.77 -0.76 -32.90
CA TYR A 106 -3.69 0.33 -33.21
C TYR A 106 -4.39 0.07 -34.53
N LEU A 107 -5.72 0.18 -34.55
CA LEU A 107 -6.50 0.24 -35.78
C LEU A 107 -6.96 1.66 -35.96
N LEU A 108 -6.50 2.29 -37.05
CA LEU A 108 -6.75 3.68 -37.36
C LEU A 108 -7.62 3.81 -38.62
N LYS A 109 -8.60 4.71 -38.58
CA LYS A 109 -9.40 5.12 -39.74
C LYS A 109 -9.64 6.62 -39.69
N ASP A 110 -9.66 7.23 -40.88
CA ASP A 110 -9.94 8.68 -40.98
C ASP A 110 -10.54 8.99 -42.34
N LYS A 111 -11.50 9.92 -42.36
CA LYS A 111 -12.14 10.37 -43.63
C LYS A 111 -11.18 11.05 -44.57
N ARG A 112 -10.07 11.59 -44.11
CA ARG A 112 -9.03 12.24 -44.93
C ARG A 112 -8.25 11.25 -45.77
N TRP A 113 -8.37 9.96 -45.56
CA TRP A 113 -7.81 8.89 -46.40
C TRP A 113 -8.87 7.86 -46.84
N ASP A 114 -10.06 8.37 -47.15
CA ASP A 114 -11.19 7.57 -47.65
C ASP A 114 -11.59 6.39 -46.78
N MET A 115 -11.44 6.53 -45.47
CA MET A 115 -11.70 5.47 -44.47
C MET A 115 -10.89 4.18 -44.67
N GLY A 116 -9.77 4.26 -45.37
CA GLY A 116 -8.80 3.18 -45.38
C GLY A 116 -8.38 2.77 -43.97
N GLU A 117 -8.02 1.51 -43.77
CA GLU A 117 -7.59 0.99 -42.49
C GLU A 117 -6.06 0.96 -42.42
N LEU A 118 -5.49 1.56 -41.39
CA LEU A 118 -4.09 1.46 -41.08
C LEU A 118 -3.94 0.76 -39.72
N ILE A 119 -3.39 -0.45 -39.75
CA ILE A 119 -3.09 -1.22 -38.53
C ILE A 119 -1.59 -1.02 -38.20
N VAL A 120 -1.30 -0.65 -36.99
CA VAL A 120 0.06 -0.45 -36.48
C VAL A 120 0.29 -1.40 -35.32
N SER A 121 1.24 -2.32 -35.44
CA SER A 121 1.62 -3.28 -34.42
C SER A 121 3.04 -2.98 -33.93
N LEU A 122 3.24 -2.90 -32.61
CA LEU A 122 4.51 -2.59 -31.99
C LEU A 122 4.98 -3.72 -31.09
N LEU A 123 6.25 -4.09 -31.21
CA LEU A 123 6.96 -5.01 -30.34
C LEU A 123 8.34 -4.42 -29.96
N ALA A 124 8.80 -4.71 -28.74
CA ALA A 124 10.18 -4.52 -28.35
C ALA A 124 11.01 -5.78 -28.73
N PHE A 125 12.30 -5.60 -29.04
CA PHE A 125 13.20 -6.73 -29.28
C PHE A 125 13.60 -7.40 -27.96
N HIS A 126 13.73 -8.72 -27.97
CA HIS A 126 14.12 -9.49 -26.77
C HIS A 126 15.64 -9.71 -26.67
N ASP A 127 16.37 -9.67 -27.78
CA ASP A 127 17.81 -9.96 -27.89
C ASP A 127 18.67 -8.71 -28.16
N ALA A 128 18.02 -7.57 -28.36
CA ALA A 128 18.66 -6.29 -28.58
C ALA A 128 17.84 -5.15 -27.97
N GLU A 129 18.48 -4.02 -27.68
CA GLU A 129 17.78 -2.78 -27.36
C GLU A 129 17.16 -2.21 -28.63
N GLY A 130 15.84 -2.07 -28.65
CA GLY A 130 15.12 -1.52 -29.79
C GLY A 130 13.67 -2.00 -29.88
N ALA A 131 12.97 -1.45 -30.88
CA ALA A 131 11.57 -1.79 -31.15
C ALA A 131 11.29 -1.77 -32.65
N ILE A 132 10.23 -2.47 -33.04
CA ILE A 132 9.80 -2.59 -34.45
C ILE A 132 8.29 -2.37 -34.55
N TRP A 133 7.91 -1.53 -35.50
CA TRP A 133 6.54 -1.26 -35.90
C TRP A 133 6.24 -1.94 -37.23
N ARG A 134 5.20 -2.76 -37.27
CA ARG A 134 4.61 -3.29 -38.49
C ARG A 134 3.37 -2.48 -38.83
N PHE A 135 3.33 -1.95 -40.02
CA PHE A 135 2.18 -1.26 -40.60
C PHE A 135 1.51 -2.15 -41.63
N THR A 136 0.19 -2.28 -41.56
CA THR A 136 -0.64 -2.95 -42.55
C THR A 136 -1.68 -1.93 -43.04
N ALA A 137 -1.56 -1.54 -44.30
CA ALA A 137 -2.48 -0.61 -44.93
C ALA A 137 -3.49 -1.38 -45.80
N ARG A 138 -4.79 -1.08 -45.66
CA ARG A 138 -5.89 -1.73 -46.38
C ARG A 138 -6.91 -0.70 -46.86
N GLY A 139 -7.43 -0.90 -48.08
CA GLY A 139 -8.57 -0.12 -48.59
C GLY A 139 -8.28 1.36 -48.82
N PHE A 140 -7.00 1.74 -49.03
CA PHE A 140 -6.66 3.09 -49.42
C PHE A 140 -6.98 3.30 -50.91
N GLY A 141 -7.50 4.49 -51.27
CA GLY A 141 -7.82 4.87 -52.66
C GLY A 141 -6.60 4.90 -53.59
N ALA A 142 -6.82 5.01 -54.86
CA ALA A 142 -5.79 5.02 -55.90
C ALA A 142 -4.94 6.32 -55.80
N GLY A 143 -3.90 6.29 -54.99
CA GLY A 143 -2.98 7.40 -54.77
C GLY A 143 -1.71 6.95 -54.08
N LYS A 144 -0.63 7.72 -54.18
CA LYS A 144 0.58 7.44 -53.40
C LYS A 144 0.41 8.03 -52.00
N MET A 145 0.34 7.17 -51.00
CA MET A 145 0.39 7.55 -49.60
C MET A 145 1.81 7.41 -49.08
N LYS A 146 2.19 8.25 -48.15
CA LYS A 146 3.49 8.21 -47.48
C LYS A 146 3.30 8.23 -45.99
N VAL A 147 3.87 7.27 -45.29
CA VAL A 147 4.03 7.32 -43.83
C VAL A 147 5.45 7.72 -43.50
N GLU A 148 5.60 8.64 -42.59
CA GLU A 148 6.88 9.14 -42.08
C GLU A 148 6.96 9.03 -40.59
N ALA A 149 8.00 8.35 -40.08
CA ALA A 149 8.40 8.31 -38.69
C ALA A 149 9.31 9.48 -38.39
N ILE A 150 9.03 10.19 -37.31
CA ILE A 150 9.85 11.31 -36.85
C ILE A 150 10.24 11.03 -35.42
N LEU A 151 11.55 10.99 -35.16
CA LEU A 151 12.14 10.83 -33.84
C LEU A 151 12.81 12.13 -33.41
N SER A 152 12.46 12.61 -32.25
CA SER A 152 13.10 13.75 -31.59
C SER A 152 13.79 13.29 -30.32
N GLU A 153 15.11 13.39 -30.28
CA GLU A 153 15.89 13.03 -29.11
C GLU A 153 15.96 14.18 -28.11
N THR A 154 15.72 13.85 -26.85
CA THR A 154 15.85 14.79 -25.75
C THR A 154 16.59 14.12 -24.58
N ALA A 155 17.46 14.88 -23.91
CA ALA A 155 18.02 14.45 -22.64
C ALA A 155 16.96 14.63 -21.55
N VAL A 156 16.55 13.54 -20.93
CA VAL A 156 15.60 13.58 -19.78
C VAL A 156 16.27 12.98 -18.57
N PRO A 157 16.20 13.62 -17.42
CA PRO A 157 16.68 12.99 -16.19
C PRO A 157 15.90 11.70 -15.90
N LYS A 158 16.50 10.80 -15.14
CA LYS A 158 15.84 9.58 -14.65
C LYS A 158 14.49 9.96 -14.05
N PRO A 159 13.40 9.24 -14.34
CA PRO A 159 12.12 9.46 -13.70
C PRO A 159 12.30 9.49 -12.19
N THR A 160 11.74 10.50 -11.55
CA THR A 160 11.81 10.63 -10.11
C THR A 160 10.86 9.65 -9.44
N ARG A 161 10.86 9.60 -8.12
CA ARG A 161 9.93 8.80 -7.30
C ARG A 161 8.46 9.13 -7.51
N SER A 162 8.15 10.20 -8.21
CA SER A 162 6.83 10.77 -8.34
C SER A 162 5.89 10.04 -9.29
N GLY A 163 6.13 8.78 -9.52
CA GLY A 163 5.33 7.97 -10.43
C GLY A 163 5.78 8.09 -11.88
N ASP A 164 5.30 7.19 -12.68
CA ASP A 164 5.70 7.05 -14.08
C ASP A 164 4.52 6.89 -15.03
N ILE A 165 3.30 6.89 -14.50
CA ILE A 165 2.08 6.84 -15.29
C ILE A 165 1.62 8.27 -15.59
N GLY A 166 1.25 8.50 -16.84
CA GLY A 166 0.52 9.68 -17.19
C GLY A 166 1.32 10.88 -17.64
N SER A 167 2.51 10.65 -18.14
CA SER A 167 3.21 11.68 -18.88
C SER A 167 2.39 12.12 -20.10
N PHE A 168 2.02 13.39 -20.13
CA PHE A 168 1.32 13.95 -21.27
C PHE A 168 2.31 14.46 -22.29
N LEU A 169 2.23 13.94 -23.52
CA LEU A 169 2.81 14.59 -24.68
C LEU A 169 1.82 15.61 -25.22
N LYS A 170 2.26 16.84 -25.39
CA LYS A 170 1.50 17.81 -26.14
C LYS A 170 1.69 17.56 -27.63
N PRO A 171 0.62 17.33 -28.42
CA PRO A 171 0.74 17.31 -29.88
C PRO A 171 1.43 18.57 -30.39
N GLY A 172 2.28 18.44 -31.39
CA GLY A 172 2.96 19.58 -32.00
C GLY A 172 4.37 19.89 -31.47
N THR A 173 4.87 19.15 -30.53
CA THR A 173 6.20 19.38 -29.92
C THR A 173 7.38 18.71 -30.63
N PHE A 174 7.29 18.44 -31.91
CA PHE A 174 8.37 17.84 -32.68
C PHE A 174 9.11 18.85 -33.59
N GLU A 175 9.01 20.13 -33.26
CA GLU A 175 9.74 21.18 -33.96
C GLU A 175 11.15 21.37 -33.41
N PRO A 176 12.20 21.53 -34.22
CA PRO A 176 13.59 21.55 -33.77
C PRO A 176 13.96 22.70 -32.82
N ALA A 177 13.15 23.78 -32.81
CA ALA A 177 13.38 24.98 -32.01
C ALA A 177 12.57 25.03 -30.73
N ALA A 178 11.62 24.15 -30.51
CA ALA A 178 10.84 24.11 -29.29
C ALA A 178 11.57 23.28 -28.24
N SER A 179 11.79 23.86 -27.09
CA SER A 179 12.23 23.13 -25.89
C SER A 179 11.18 22.08 -25.52
N GLN A 180 11.43 20.82 -25.88
CA GLN A 180 10.44 19.79 -25.74
C GLN A 180 10.90 18.76 -24.76
N THR A 181 10.13 18.68 -23.77
CA THR A 181 10.24 17.72 -22.71
C THR A 181 9.23 16.63 -22.98
N ALA A 182 9.66 15.49 -23.47
CA ALA A 182 8.94 14.27 -23.19
C ALA A 182 9.18 13.96 -21.73
N VAL A 183 8.19 14.19 -20.93
CA VAL A 183 8.27 13.86 -19.50
C VAL A 183 7.72 12.47 -19.34
N LEU A 184 8.58 11.53 -19.07
CA LEU A 184 8.23 10.23 -18.53
C LEU A 184 8.09 10.42 -17.02
N GLY A 185 6.85 10.48 -16.54
CA GLY A 185 6.56 10.74 -15.13
C GLY A 185 5.88 12.08 -14.88
N SER A 186 5.29 12.22 -13.73
CA SER A 186 4.45 13.37 -13.33
C SER A 186 5.24 14.62 -12.90
N VAL A 187 6.51 14.72 -13.22
CA VAL A 187 7.34 15.83 -12.74
C VAL A 187 7.13 17.05 -13.61
N SER A 188 6.34 17.96 -13.10
CA SER A 188 6.14 19.29 -13.68
C SER A 188 7.21 20.32 -13.27
N LYS A 189 8.43 19.89 -12.93
CA LYS A 189 9.54 20.85 -12.83
C LYS A 189 9.98 21.17 -14.24
N SER A 190 10.03 22.46 -14.55
CA SER A 190 10.66 22.97 -15.76
C SER A 190 12.10 22.48 -15.81
N PHE A 191 12.32 21.44 -16.57
CA PHE A 191 13.69 21.06 -16.90
C PHE A 191 14.33 22.18 -17.73
N PRO A 192 15.59 22.50 -17.52
CA PRO A 192 16.28 23.43 -18.41
C PRO A 192 16.12 22.89 -19.83
N ALA A 193 15.82 23.79 -20.76
CA ALA A 193 15.65 23.47 -22.17
C ALA A 193 16.79 22.55 -22.61
N ALA A 194 16.44 21.42 -23.22
CA ALA A 194 17.43 20.49 -23.75
C ALA A 194 18.37 21.26 -24.70
N ARG A 195 19.66 21.26 -24.40
CA ARG A 195 20.65 22.07 -25.13
C ARG A 195 20.86 21.65 -26.58
N SER A 196 20.33 20.48 -27.00
CA SER A 196 20.27 20.05 -28.39
C SER A 196 19.21 18.99 -28.58
N SER A 197 18.26 19.20 -29.47
CA SER A 197 17.38 18.16 -29.99
C SER A 197 17.93 17.68 -31.34
N ARG A 198 18.15 16.39 -31.47
CA ARG A 198 18.48 15.78 -32.76
C ARG A 198 17.18 15.27 -33.37
N LEU A 199 16.89 15.69 -34.61
CA LEU A 199 15.73 15.23 -35.35
C LEU A 199 16.17 14.20 -36.39
N SER A 200 15.60 12.99 -36.33
CA SER A 200 15.77 11.94 -37.31
C SER A 200 14.45 11.65 -38.03
N ARG A 201 14.49 11.36 -39.30
CA ARG A 201 13.32 11.04 -40.13
C ARG A 201 13.55 9.79 -40.93
N SER A 202 12.51 8.97 -41.08
CA SER A 202 12.46 7.85 -41.99
C SER A 202 11.08 7.74 -42.62
N SER A 203 10.96 7.31 -43.88
CA SER A 203 9.68 7.29 -44.56
C SER A 203 9.49 6.12 -45.50
N HIS A 204 8.25 5.67 -45.64
CA HIS A 204 7.81 4.65 -46.56
C HIS A 204 6.62 5.16 -47.40
N SER A 205 6.63 4.88 -48.70
CA SER A 205 5.52 5.21 -49.62
C SER A 205 4.78 3.96 -50.04
N PHE A 206 3.46 4.00 -50.04
CA PHE A 206 2.63 2.88 -50.47
C PHE A 206 1.50 3.33 -51.39
N SER A 207 0.99 2.41 -52.21
CA SER A 207 -0.12 2.67 -53.16
C SER A 207 -1.01 1.44 -53.21
N SER A 208 -2.32 1.61 -53.11
CA SER A 208 -3.43 0.66 -53.29
C SER A 208 -3.27 -0.79 -52.82
N SER A 209 -4.38 -1.45 -52.51
CA SER A 209 -4.48 -2.82 -51.98
C SER A 209 -3.79 -3.02 -50.61
N GLU A 210 -3.78 -4.22 -50.10
CA GLU A 210 -3.13 -4.52 -48.83
C GLU A 210 -1.61 -4.44 -48.98
N GLN A 211 -0.97 -3.64 -48.12
CA GLN A 211 0.49 -3.50 -48.11
C GLN A 211 1.02 -3.51 -46.68
N ILE A 212 2.13 -4.26 -46.48
CA ILE A 212 2.84 -4.34 -45.19
C ILE A 212 4.20 -3.66 -45.33
N PHE A 213 4.55 -2.84 -44.34
CA PHE A 213 5.86 -2.20 -44.24
C PHE A 213 6.27 -1.99 -42.80
N TYR A 214 7.54 -1.71 -42.57
CA TYR A 214 8.10 -1.68 -41.21
C TYR A 214 8.91 -0.42 -40.94
N PHE A 215 8.92 -0.02 -39.66
CA PHE A 215 9.89 0.90 -39.09
C PHE A 215 10.53 0.23 -37.89
N SER A 216 11.78 0.57 -37.60
CA SER A 216 12.46 0.14 -36.40
C SER A 216 13.27 1.27 -35.78
N VAL A 217 13.55 1.14 -34.48
CA VAL A 217 14.49 1.97 -33.74
C VAL A 217 15.41 1.06 -32.95
N ASP A 218 16.70 1.36 -32.97
CA ASP A 218 17.68 0.66 -32.15
C ASP A 218 17.96 1.38 -30.80
N GLY A 219 18.75 0.77 -29.95
CA GLY A 219 19.12 1.31 -28.64
C GLY A 219 19.90 2.64 -28.68
N ALA A 220 20.40 3.03 -29.84
CA ALA A 220 21.01 4.32 -30.08
C ALA A 220 20.04 5.36 -30.69
N ASN A 221 18.74 5.09 -30.67
CA ASN A 221 17.69 5.91 -31.25
C ASN A 221 17.85 6.18 -32.78
N ARG A 222 18.38 5.20 -33.51
CA ARG A 222 18.47 5.30 -34.96
C ARG A 222 17.23 4.70 -35.59
N LEU A 223 16.47 5.52 -36.30
CA LEU A 223 15.32 5.09 -37.10
C LEU A 223 15.78 4.43 -38.37
N SER A 224 15.16 3.30 -38.73
CA SER A 224 15.36 2.61 -39.97
C SER A 224 14.03 2.24 -40.61
N THR A 225 13.99 2.26 -41.95
CA THR A 225 13.03 1.56 -42.79
C THR A 225 13.80 0.70 -43.73
N ALA A 226 13.43 -0.57 -43.86
CA ALA A 226 13.96 -1.46 -44.83
C ALA A 226 12.82 -2.20 -45.51
N GLU A 227 13.14 -2.86 -46.62
CA GLU A 227 12.20 -3.72 -47.32
C GLU A 227 11.70 -4.86 -46.45
N ASN A 228 10.48 -5.34 -46.71
CA ASN A 228 9.82 -6.38 -45.94
C ASN A 228 10.69 -7.62 -45.69
N ALA A 229 11.50 -8.01 -46.67
CA ALA A 229 12.38 -9.19 -46.59
C ALA A 229 13.40 -9.11 -45.44
N GLN A 230 13.84 -7.92 -45.05
CA GLN A 230 14.81 -7.72 -43.96
C GLN A 230 14.16 -7.50 -42.61
N MET A 231 13.00 -6.82 -42.54
CA MET A 231 12.33 -6.42 -41.29
C MET A 231 11.33 -7.46 -40.79
N GLN A 232 10.68 -8.19 -41.69
CA GLN A 232 9.69 -9.20 -41.29
C GLN A 232 10.29 -10.27 -40.39
N PRO A 233 11.45 -10.88 -40.67
CA PRO A 233 12.04 -11.87 -39.76
C PRO A 233 12.31 -11.33 -38.34
N LEU A 234 12.68 -10.05 -38.22
CA LEU A 234 12.89 -9.42 -36.90
C LEU A 234 11.58 -9.25 -36.14
N PHE A 235 10.52 -8.85 -36.86
CA PHE A 235 9.19 -8.76 -36.25
C PHE A 235 8.69 -10.14 -35.81
N ASP A 236 8.80 -11.14 -36.66
CA ASP A 236 8.35 -12.51 -36.39
C ASP A 236 9.11 -13.15 -35.22
N ALA A 237 10.43 -12.88 -35.13
CA ALA A 237 11.24 -13.33 -33.99
C ALA A 237 10.80 -12.68 -32.68
N ALA A 238 10.57 -11.36 -32.68
CA ALA A 238 10.08 -10.64 -31.51
C ALA A 238 8.66 -11.13 -31.11
N GLU A 239 7.78 -11.37 -32.08
CA GLU A 239 6.43 -11.89 -31.84
C GLU A 239 6.46 -13.33 -31.29
N THR A 240 7.33 -14.18 -31.83
CA THR A 240 7.50 -15.57 -31.36
C THR A 240 7.97 -15.59 -29.92
N TRP A 241 8.98 -14.79 -29.57
CA TRP A 241 9.45 -14.65 -28.19
C TRP A 241 8.34 -14.17 -27.27
N ARG A 242 7.68 -13.07 -27.63
CA ARG A 242 6.58 -12.51 -26.87
C ARG A 242 5.47 -13.55 -26.64
N ASN A 243 5.07 -14.26 -27.69
CA ASN A 243 4.03 -15.28 -27.60
C ASN A 243 4.43 -16.42 -26.65
N LYS A 244 5.67 -16.91 -26.76
CA LYS A 244 6.20 -17.93 -25.85
C LYS A 244 6.13 -17.48 -24.40
N LEU A 245 6.51 -16.24 -24.12
CA LEU A 245 6.50 -15.70 -22.77
C LEU A 245 5.07 -15.47 -22.27
N ALA A 246 4.25 -14.78 -23.05
CA ALA A 246 2.86 -14.46 -22.68
C ALA A 246 1.95 -15.68 -22.54
N SER A 247 2.25 -16.78 -23.23
CA SER A 247 1.46 -18.03 -23.14
C SER A 247 1.93 -18.99 -22.05
N SER A 248 2.99 -18.67 -21.31
CA SER A 248 3.46 -19.55 -20.22
C SER A 248 2.50 -19.62 -19.02
N VAL A 249 1.63 -18.62 -18.87
CA VAL A 249 0.55 -18.63 -17.88
C VAL A 249 -0.74 -18.16 -18.55
N VAL A 250 -1.74 -19.02 -18.59
CA VAL A 250 -3.04 -18.73 -19.22
C VAL A 250 -4.18 -19.06 -18.27
N PHE A 251 -5.03 -18.08 -18.05
CA PHE A 251 -6.28 -18.23 -17.29
C PHE A 251 -7.47 -18.28 -18.24
N LYS A 252 -8.37 -19.24 -18.03
CA LYS A 252 -9.66 -19.32 -18.72
C LYS A 252 -10.76 -19.50 -17.69
N THR A 253 -11.65 -18.54 -17.63
CA THR A 253 -12.77 -18.48 -16.70
C THR A 253 -14.00 -17.92 -17.42
N PRO A 254 -15.20 -18.01 -16.82
CA PRO A 254 -16.36 -17.26 -17.31
C PRO A 254 -16.19 -15.72 -17.23
N ASP A 255 -15.18 -15.23 -16.51
CA ASP A 255 -14.91 -13.80 -16.37
C ASP A 255 -13.82 -13.33 -17.35
N ALA A 256 -14.21 -12.57 -18.37
CA ALA A 256 -13.29 -12.06 -19.39
C ALA A 256 -12.19 -11.14 -18.83
N TYR A 257 -12.44 -10.47 -17.71
CA TYR A 257 -11.45 -9.58 -17.07
C TYR A 257 -10.30 -10.36 -16.45
N ILE A 258 -10.57 -11.51 -15.86
CA ILE A 258 -9.55 -12.41 -15.32
C ILE A 258 -8.69 -13.03 -16.43
N ASN A 259 -9.31 -13.34 -17.58
CA ASN A 259 -8.64 -14.05 -18.67
C ASN A 259 -7.51 -13.23 -19.31
N THR A 260 -7.52 -11.90 -19.18
CA THR A 260 -6.45 -11.02 -19.71
C THR A 260 -5.19 -10.98 -18.83
N VAL A 261 -5.26 -11.47 -17.58
CA VAL A 261 -4.24 -11.19 -16.57
C VAL A 261 -3.02 -12.12 -16.65
N GLY A 262 -3.18 -13.38 -17.10
CA GLY A 262 -2.10 -14.38 -17.08
C GLY A 262 -0.83 -13.93 -17.80
N GLY A 263 -0.94 -13.64 -19.10
CA GLY A 263 0.19 -13.14 -19.88
C GLY A 263 0.71 -11.78 -19.39
N ALA A 264 -0.17 -10.93 -18.86
CA ALA A 264 0.22 -9.64 -18.31
C ALA A 264 1.13 -9.77 -17.07
N LEU A 265 0.85 -10.74 -16.19
CA LEU A 265 1.71 -11.09 -15.04
C LEU A 265 3.12 -11.46 -15.50
N VAL A 266 3.21 -12.35 -16.49
CA VAL A 266 4.50 -12.82 -16.99
C VAL A 266 5.31 -11.68 -17.62
N MET A 267 4.65 -10.80 -18.36
CA MET A 267 5.32 -9.63 -18.96
C MET A 267 5.75 -8.59 -17.91
N ALA A 268 5.00 -8.39 -16.85
CA ALA A 268 5.40 -7.52 -15.75
C ALA A 268 6.60 -8.10 -14.98
N ALA A 269 6.61 -9.41 -14.76
CA ALA A 269 7.75 -10.12 -14.16
C ALA A 269 9.01 -10.00 -15.04
N ASP A 270 8.88 -10.22 -16.34
CA ASP A 270 9.99 -10.05 -17.28
C ASP A 270 10.54 -8.62 -17.27
N GLY A 271 9.65 -7.61 -17.21
CA GLY A 271 10.02 -6.21 -17.11
C GLY A 271 10.76 -5.84 -15.83
N ALA A 272 10.47 -6.53 -14.72
CA ALA A 272 11.15 -6.30 -13.44
C ALA A 272 12.53 -6.97 -13.35
N TRP A 273 12.85 -7.90 -14.22
CA TRP A 273 14.13 -8.61 -14.24
C TRP A 273 15.26 -7.75 -14.84
N ASP A 274 16.43 -7.72 -14.22
CA ASP A 274 17.59 -6.95 -14.69
C ASP A 274 18.76 -7.82 -15.20
N GLY A 275 18.53 -9.13 -15.32
CA GLY A 275 19.54 -10.11 -15.66
C GLY A 275 20.21 -10.78 -14.44
N LYS A 276 20.00 -10.23 -13.23
CA LYS A 276 20.62 -10.71 -12.00
C LYS A 276 19.64 -10.83 -10.83
N VAL A 277 18.81 -9.83 -10.63
CA VAL A 277 17.81 -9.81 -9.55
C VAL A 277 16.48 -9.22 -10.04
N TRP A 278 15.43 -9.54 -9.34
CA TRP A 278 14.17 -8.83 -9.45
C TRP A 278 14.35 -7.43 -8.88
N GLN A 279 14.01 -6.42 -9.69
CA GLN A 279 13.99 -5.03 -9.28
C GLN A 279 12.68 -4.72 -8.59
N HIS A 280 12.65 -3.75 -7.67
CA HIS A 280 11.43 -3.39 -6.96
C HIS A 280 10.31 -2.91 -7.90
N GLY A 281 10.65 -2.16 -8.95
CA GLY A 281 9.73 -1.76 -10.02
C GLY A 281 10.36 -1.87 -11.40
N ALA A 282 9.56 -2.15 -12.42
CA ALA A 282 10.02 -2.28 -13.80
C ALA A 282 10.38 -0.93 -14.42
N VAL A 283 9.70 0.15 -14.03
CA VAL A 283 9.84 1.51 -14.58
C VAL A 283 10.29 2.48 -13.50
N GLY A 284 9.37 2.96 -12.69
CA GLY A 284 9.71 3.74 -11.51
C GLY A 284 10.28 2.84 -10.42
N TRP A 285 11.08 3.40 -9.51
CA TRP A 285 11.69 2.61 -8.45
C TRP A 285 12.47 1.39 -8.92
N ARG A 286 13.08 1.47 -10.11
CA ARG A 286 13.92 0.41 -10.63
C ARG A 286 15.19 0.32 -9.81
N MET A 287 15.13 -0.42 -8.70
CA MET A 287 16.23 -0.58 -7.75
C MET A 287 16.19 -1.97 -7.12
N SER A 288 17.35 -2.42 -6.69
CA SER A 288 17.51 -3.71 -6.02
C SER A 288 16.95 -3.67 -4.60
N LEU A 289 16.14 -4.67 -4.26
CA LEU A 289 15.68 -4.98 -2.91
C LEU A 289 15.69 -6.51 -2.73
N PRO A 290 16.17 -7.06 -1.60
CA PRO A 290 16.28 -8.52 -1.42
C PRO A 290 14.93 -9.22 -1.31
N GLY A 291 13.98 -8.63 -0.66
CA GLY A 291 12.62 -9.14 -0.48
C GLY A 291 11.59 -8.08 -0.80
N TRP A 292 10.35 -8.26 -0.40
CA TRP A 292 9.17 -7.44 -0.63
C TRP A 292 8.15 -8.13 -1.54
N ARG A 293 8.01 -9.47 -1.40
CA ARG A 293 7.08 -10.35 -2.13
C ARG A 293 7.36 -10.48 -3.64
N GLY A 294 8.34 -9.76 -4.16
CA GLY A 294 8.60 -9.75 -5.60
C GLY A 294 9.08 -11.08 -6.14
N ALA A 295 9.92 -11.77 -5.39
CA ALA A 295 10.51 -13.01 -5.88
C ALA A 295 9.54 -14.21 -5.87
N TYR A 296 8.38 -14.15 -5.23
CA TYR A 296 7.35 -15.20 -5.39
C TYR A 296 6.99 -15.45 -6.87
N MET A 297 7.00 -14.39 -7.71
CA MET A 297 6.67 -14.54 -9.12
C MET A 297 7.60 -15.50 -9.87
N GLY A 298 8.84 -15.65 -9.44
CA GLY A 298 9.80 -16.53 -10.10
C GLY A 298 9.36 -17.99 -10.11
N ASP A 299 8.89 -18.49 -9.00
CA ASP A 299 8.39 -19.87 -8.89
C ASP A 299 6.99 -20.01 -9.45
N PHE A 300 6.07 -19.14 -9.06
CA PHE A 300 4.67 -19.23 -9.51
C PHE A 300 4.49 -19.05 -11.01
N LEU A 301 5.35 -18.30 -11.68
CA LEU A 301 5.33 -18.12 -13.14
C LEU A 301 6.32 -19.01 -13.90
N GLY A 302 6.99 -19.94 -13.21
CA GLY A 302 7.91 -20.90 -13.82
C GLY A 302 9.26 -20.34 -14.23
N MET A 303 9.70 -19.22 -13.65
CA MET A 303 11.02 -18.59 -13.91
C MET A 303 12.06 -19.01 -12.85
N GLN A 304 12.10 -20.29 -12.52
CA GLN A 304 12.91 -20.84 -11.42
C GLN A 304 14.42 -20.61 -11.57
N ASP A 305 14.94 -20.57 -12.80
CA ASP A 305 16.35 -20.27 -13.06
C ASP A 305 16.70 -18.84 -12.64
N ARG A 306 15.83 -17.87 -12.98
CA ARG A 306 15.98 -16.46 -12.55
C ARG A 306 15.85 -16.35 -11.04
N GLN A 307 14.97 -17.13 -10.45
CA GLN A 307 14.75 -17.19 -9.01
C GLN A 307 16.02 -17.58 -8.25
N ARG A 308 16.69 -18.64 -8.69
CA ARG A 308 17.97 -19.08 -8.09
C ARG A 308 19.09 -18.05 -8.27
N ILE A 309 19.18 -17.41 -9.44
CA ILE A 309 20.15 -16.32 -9.66
C ILE A 309 19.92 -15.18 -8.66
N HIS A 310 18.66 -14.80 -8.44
CA HIS A 310 18.27 -13.76 -7.47
C HIS A 310 18.68 -14.15 -6.04
N PHE A 311 18.32 -15.35 -5.60
CA PHE A 311 18.67 -15.81 -4.25
C PHE A 311 20.18 -15.92 -4.03
N ASP A 312 20.91 -16.45 -5.01
CA ASP A 312 22.36 -16.55 -4.96
C ASP A 312 23.06 -15.19 -4.89
N ALA A 313 22.53 -14.19 -5.58
CA ALA A 313 23.06 -12.83 -5.58
C ALA A 313 22.90 -12.17 -4.19
N TYR A 314 21.75 -12.36 -3.56
CA TYR A 314 21.51 -11.82 -2.22
C TYR A 314 22.13 -12.67 -1.10
N ALA A 315 22.28 -13.96 -1.27
CA ALA A 315 23.05 -14.78 -0.34
C ALA A 315 24.48 -14.23 -0.14
N LYS A 316 25.09 -13.73 -1.21
CA LYS A 316 26.43 -13.08 -1.16
C LYS A 316 26.40 -11.69 -0.51
N SER A 317 25.23 -11.10 -0.32
CA SER A 317 25.07 -9.82 0.38
C SER A 317 24.83 -9.99 1.89
N GLN A 318 24.79 -11.23 2.38
CA GLN A 318 24.66 -11.49 3.82
C GLN A 318 25.92 -11.05 4.57
N VAL A 319 25.74 -10.35 5.69
CA VAL A 319 26.81 -9.95 6.59
C VAL A 319 27.34 -11.18 7.32
N THR A 320 28.67 -11.36 7.31
CA THR A 320 29.36 -12.54 7.89
C THR A 320 30.54 -12.17 8.77
N ALA A 321 30.93 -10.91 8.87
CA ALA A 321 32.11 -10.45 9.56
C ALA A 321 31.83 -9.42 10.68
N VAL A 322 30.57 -9.18 11.00
CA VAL A 322 30.17 -8.27 12.08
C VAL A 322 29.44 -9.09 13.15
N PRO A 323 30.02 -9.27 14.34
CA PRO A 323 29.33 -10.00 15.41
C PRO A 323 27.97 -9.40 15.72
N VAL A 324 27.01 -10.26 16.00
CA VAL A 324 25.68 -9.81 16.48
C VAL A 324 25.89 -9.17 17.84
N THR A 325 25.56 -7.90 17.93
CA THR A 325 25.45 -7.21 19.21
C THR A 325 23.99 -7.29 19.62
N GLU A 326 23.74 -7.76 20.82
CA GLU A 326 22.41 -7.71 21.37
C GLU A 326 21.95 -6.24 21.32
N PRO A 327 20.92 -5.91 20.53
CA PRO A 327 20.33 -4.61 20.66
C PRO A 327 19.63 -4.61 22.01
N HIS A 328 20.16 -3.95 22.97
CA HIS A 328 19.37 -3.71 24.14
C HIS A 328 18.19 -2.84 23.72
N LEU A 329 17.15 -3.44 23.26
CA LEU A 329 15.93 -2.78 22.84
C LEU A 329 15.24 -2.10 24.02
N MET A 330 15.65 -2.44 25.23
CA MET A 330 15.00 -2.01 26.45
C MET A 330 16.00 -1.52 27.51
N ASP A 331 15.78 -0.35 28.06
CA ASP A 331 16.35 0.06 29.32
C ASP A 331 15.45 -0.41 30.47
N ALA A 332 15.67 -1.63 30.92
CA ALA A 332 14.86 -2.25 31.96
C ALA A 332 14.88 -1.48 33.30
N LYS A 333 15.96 -0.76 33.59
CA LYS A 333 16.09 0.01 34.85
C LYS A 333 15.10 1.17 34.88
N ASN A 334 14.94 1.83 33.73
CA ASN A 334 14.07 2.99 33.61
C ASN A 334 12.72 2.65 32.94
N ASN A 335 12.49 1.36 32.58
CA ASN A 335 11.32 0.91 31.84
C ASN A 335 11.08 1.71 30.54
N GLN A 336 12.14 1.92 29.79
CA GLN A 336 12.11 2.74 28.58
C GLN A 336 12.61 1.96 27.38
N ALA A 337 12.03 2.30 26.22
CA ALA A 337 12.59 1.93 24.94
C ALA A 337 13.97 2.57 24.77
N ARG A 338 14.94 1.78 24.35
CA ARG A 338 16.30 2.25 24.33
C ARG A 338 16.67 2.99 23.07
N GLY A 339 16.97 4.26 23.19
CA GLY A 339 17.42 5.12 22.11
C GLY A 339 18.91 5.40 22.07
N THR A 340 19.77 4.60 22.69
CA THR A 340 21.22 4.88 22.77
C THR A 340 22.01 4.47 21.54
N TYR A 341 21.42 3.70 20.63
CA TYR A 341 22.07 3.29 19.39
C TYR A 341 21.60 4.13 18.21
N LYS A 342 22.53 4.44 17.29
CA LYS A 342 22.15 5.02 16.00
C LYS A 342 21.19 4.05 15.31
N TRP A 343 20.12 4.60 14.71
CA TRP A 343 19.13 3.81 14.00
C TRP A 343 19.79 2.83 13.01
N GLY A 344 19.34 1.61 13.01
CA GLY A 344 19.83 0.54 12.15
C GLY A 344 21.17 -0.09 12.53
N THR A 345 21.94 0.49 13.45
CA THR A 345 23.26 -0.05 13.83
C THR A 345 23.17 -1.46 14.41
N PRO A 346 22.23 -1.80 15.29
CA PRO A 346 22.11 -3.15 15.83
C PRO A 346 21.71 -4.20 14.77
N MET A 347 21.06 -3.79 13.71
CA MET A 347 20.61 -4.70 12.65
C MET A 347 21.75 -5.12 11.72
N TYR A 348 22.77 -4.27 11.53
CA TYR A 348 23.88 -4.56 10.66
C TYR A 348 24.88 -5.48 11.34
N SER A 349 24.61 -6.77 11.33
CA SER A 349 25.43 -7.80 11.92
C SER A 349 25.29 -9.13 11.19
N ASN A 350 26.05 -10.15 11.59
CA ASN A 350 26.05 -11.46 10.96
C ASN A 350 24.64 -12.04 10.83
N GLY A 351 24.27 -12.41 9.63
CA GLY A 351 22.94 -12.91 9.29
C GLY A 351 22.05 -11.92 8.55
N TYR A 352 22.29 -10.61 8.70
CA TYR A 352 21.56 -9.56 7.97
C TYR A 352 21.88 -9.61 6.47
N ILE A 353 20.87 -9.50 5.63
CA ILE A 353 20.98 -9.48 4.16
C ILE A 353 20.88 -8.05 3.66
N CYS A 354 21.96 -7.56 3.06
CA CYS A 354 22.07 -6.18 2.62
C CYS A 354 21.27 -5.89 1.35
N ARG A 355 20.93 -4.63 1.16
CA ARG A 355 20.10 -4.14 0.06
C ARG A 355 20.63 -4.45 -1.35
N ASN A 356 21.95 -4.29 -1.56
CA ASN A 356 22.54 -4.47 -2.88
C ASN A 356 23.04 -5.89 -3.05
N PRO A 357 22.69 -6.59 -4.14
CA PRO A 357 23.18 -7.94 -4.38
C PRO A 357 24.70 -7.98 -4.44
N GLU A 358 25.29 -9.03 -3.89
CA GLU A 358 26.73 -9.27 -3.82
C GLU A 358 27.56 -8.25 -3.01
N LYS A 359 26.88 -7.35 -2.26
CA LYS A 359 27.53 -6.30 -1.44
C LYS A 359 26.99 -6.34 -0.03
N ASN A 360 27.82 -6.71 0.93
CA ASN A 360 27.47 -6.90 2.32
C ASN A 360 27.82 -5.70 3.22
N HIS A 361 27.69 -4.49 2.73
CA HIS A 361 28.06 -3.27 3.46
C HIS A 361 27.02 -2.16 3.43
N GLN A 362 25.83 -2.42 2.89
CA GLN A 362 24.75 -1.42 2.84
C GLN A 362 23.53 -1.90 3.60
N PHE A 363 23.31 -1.24 4.72
CA PHE A 363 22.09 -1.38 5.52
C PHE A 363 20.86 -0.81 4.78
N HIS A 364 19.72 -1.42 5.03
CA HIS A 364 18.40 -0.93 4.64
C HIS A 364 17.34 -1.48 5.61
N HIS A 365 16.10 -1.66 5.13
CA HIS A 365 14.99 -2.12 5.96
C HIS A 365 15.19 -3.53 6.51
N TYR A 366 14.76 -3.72 7.73
CA TYR A 366 14.73 -5.00 8.40
C TYR A 366 13.76 -5.99 7.72
N ASP A 367 12.55 -5.56 7.43
CA ASP A 367 11.47 -6.42 6.94
C ASP A 367 11.77 -7.15 5.63
N MET A 368 12.64 -6.57 4.80
CA MET A 368 13.03 -7.22 3.55
C MET A 368 13.76 -8.54 3.76
N ASN A 369 14.41 -8.70 4.91
CA ASN A 369 15.09 -9.95 5.29
C ASN A 369 14.07 -11.06 5.55
N LEU A 370 12.99 -10.76 6.25
CA LEU A 370 11.90 -11.69 6.53
C LEU A 370 11.31 -12.24 5.22
N VAL A 371 11.00 -11.35 4.29
CA VAL A 371 10.37 -11.74 3.03
C VAL A 371 11.33 -12.46 2.10
N TYR A 372 12.59 -12.03 2.02
CA TYR A 372 13.60 -12.76 1.24
C TYR A 372 13.73 -14.22 1.68
N ILE A 373 13.81 -14.47 2.98
CA ILE A 373 13.88 -15.82 3.52
C ILE A 373 12.60 -16.60 3.22
N ASP A 374 11.45 -15.96 3.36
CA ASP A 374 10.18 -16.60 3.07
C ASP A 374 10.05 -16.99 1.59
N GLU A 375 10.44 -16.11 0.67
CA GLU A 375 10.50 -16.39 -0.77
C GLU A 375 11.46 -17.55 -1.09
N LEU A 376 12.62 -17.60 -0.44
CA LEU A 376 13.59 -18.70 -0.58
C LEU A 376 13.01 -20.03 -0.07
N LEU A 377 12.32 -20.03 1.05
CA LEU A 377 11.69 -21.22 1.60
C LEU A 377 10.53 -21.71 0.74
N TRP A 378 9.76 -20.79 0.13
CA TRP A 378 8.74 -21.12 -0.86
C TRP A 378 9.32 -21.78 -2.11
N HIS A 379 10.50 -21.37 -2.55
CA HIS A 379 11.21 -22.01 -3.68
C HIS A 379 11.37 -23.52 -3.45
N PHE A 380 11.73 -23.94 -2.23
CA PHE A 380 11.88 -25.36 -1.90
C PHE A 380 10.54 -26.12 -1.87
N GLN A 381 9.42 -25.42 -1.73
CA GLN A 381 8.12 -26.06 -1.83
C GLN A 381 7.72 -26.40 -3.28
N PHE A 382 8.42 -25.85 -4.28
CA PHE A 382 8.21 -26.19 -5.68
C PHE A 382 9.02 -27.39 -6.16
N ASP A 383 10.26 -27.57 -5.72
CA ASP A 383 11.12 -28.60 -6.28
C ASP A 383 11.87 -29.50 -5.28
N ALA A 384 11.92 -29.14 -4.01
CA ALA A 384 12.61 -29.84 -2.92
C ALA A 384 14.06 -30.27 -3.27
N ASP A 385 14.78 -29.43 -4.03
CA ASP A 385 16.15 -29.68 -4.46
C ASP A 385 17.12 -29.70 -3.26
N THR A 386 17.49 -30.88 -2.83
CA THR A 386 18.36 -31.09 -1.64
C THR A 386 19.77 -30.52 -1.84
N ALA A 387 20.28 -30.47 -3.06
CA ALA A 387 21.60 -29.88 -3.32
C ALA A 387 21.53 -28.35 -3.15
N TYR A 388 20.47 -27.71 -3.62
CA TYR A 388 20.26 -26.29 -3.44
C TYR A 388 19.91 -25.94 -1.99
N MET A 389 19.13 -26.78 -1.29
CA MET A 389 18.91 -26.65 0.16
C MET A 389 20.23 -26.62 0.92
N ARG A 390 21.15 -27.61 0.68
CA ARG A 390 22.46 -27.63 1.33
C ARG A 390 23.30 -26.40 1.02
N LYS A 391 23.24 -25.90 -0.20
CA LYS A 391 23.92 -24.67 -0.61
C LYS A 391 23.43 -23.45 0.16
N MET A 392 22.10 -23.31 0.33
CA MET A 392 21.48 -22.14 0.97
C MET A 392 21.35 -22.29 2.50
N TRP A 393 21.54 -23.47 3.03
CA TRP A 393 21.40 -23.73 4.45
C TRP A 393 22.24 -22.83 5.37
N PRO A 394 23.51 -22.53 5.08
CA PRO A 394 24.28 -21.57 5.88
C PRO A 394 23.66 -20.18 5.95
N VAL A 395 23.05 -19.73 4.85
CA VAL A 395 22.38 -18.43 4.77
C VAL A 395 21.12 -18.40 5.66
N ILE A 396 20.31 -19.46 5.57
CA ILE A 396 19.10 -19.63 6.38
C ILE A 396 19.45 -19.70 7.87
N LYS A 397 20.42 -20.53 8.25
CA LYS A 397 20.89 -20.66 9.64
C LYS A 397 21.36 -19.33 10.22
N SER A 398 22.19 -18.62 9.48
CA SER A 398 22.74 -17.33 9.93
C SER A 398 21.65 -16.28 10.09
N HIS A 399 20.69 -16.24 9.17
CA HIS A 399 19.55 -15.35 9.28
C HIS A 399 18.67 -15.65 10.50
N LEU A 400 18.29 -16.91 10.71
CA LEU A 400 17.45 -17.29 11.85
C LEU A 400 18.13 -17.03 13.20
N ALA A 401 19.44 -17.25 13.27
CA ALA A 401 20.21 -16.92 14.46
C ALA A 401 20.25 -15.40 14.72
N TRP A 402 20.39 -14.61 13.66
CA TRP A 402 20.33 -13.15 13.73
C TRP A 402 18.94 -12.66 14.17
N GLU A 403 17.88 -13.19 13.58
CA GLU A 403 16.50 -12.86 13.96
C GLU A 403 16.27 -13.15 15.43
N LYS A 404 16.63 -14.35 15.89
CA LYS A 404 16.42 -14.75 17.29
C LYS A 404 17.17 -13.83 18.26
N GLN A 405 18.44 -13.54 17.98
CA GLN A 405 19.26 -12.75 18.88
C GLN A 405 18.91 -11.28 18.86
N ALA A 406 18.54 -10.75 17.69
CA ALA A 406 18.28 -9.33 17.52
C ALA A 406 16.83 -8.93 17.86
N TRP A 407 15.86 -9.83 17.65
CA TRP A 407 14.44 -9.49 17.67
C TRP A 407 13.61 -10.27 18.69
N ASP A 408 14.16 -11.32 19.31
CA ASP A 408 13.59 -12.00 20.48
C ASP A 408 14.66 -12.24 21.53
N PRO A 409 15.35 -11.19 22.03
CA PRO A 409 16.48 -11.34 22.98
C PRO A 409 16.03 -11.81 24.36
N ASP A 410 14.80 -11.59 24.76
CA ASP A 410 14.23 -12.05 26.04
C ASP A 410 13.64 -13.48 25.95
N ASN A 411 13.66 -14.04 24.74
CA ASN A 411 13.25 -15.42 24.46
C ASN A 411 11.79 -15.71 24.82
N ASP A 412 10.91 -14.73 24.64
CA ASP A 412 9.50 -14.87 24.97
C ASP A 412 8.65 -15.43 23.80
N GLY A 413 9.26 -15.60 22.63
CA GLY A 413 8.67 -16.17 21.42
C GLY A 413 7.93 -15.16 20.56
N LEU A 414 7.92 -13.88 20.90
CA LEU A 414 7.45 -12.81 20.06
C LEU A 414 8.61 -11.98 19.53
N TYR A 415 8.59 -11.69 18.24
CA TYR A 415 9.67 -10.96 17.59
C TYR A 415 9.38 -9.46 17.63
N ASP A 416 10.15 -8.75 18.42
CA ASP A 416 9.99 -7.33 18.67
C ASP A 416 10.32 -6.52 17.41
N ALA A 417 9.45 -5.61 17.04
CA ALA A 417 9.72 -4.70 15.95
C ALA A 417 10.55 -3.52 16.45
N TYR A 418 11.61 -3.29 15.71
CA TYR A 418 12.48 -2.15 15.88
C TYR A 418 12.95 -1.67 14.52
N CYS A 419 12.48 -0.49 14.10
CA CYS A 419 12.70 -0.01 12.75
C CYS A 419 12.07 -0.90 11.66
N CYS A 420 11.01 -1.58 11.99
CA CYS A 420 10.15 -2.28 11.04
C CYS A 420 9.24 -1.26 10.36
N ILE A 421 9.15 -1.33 9.04
CA ILE A 421 8.37 -0.38 8.24
C ILE A 421 7.43 -1.10 7.28
N TRP A 422 6.96 -2.28 7.66
CA TRP A 422 6.09 -3.06 6.81
C TRP A 422 4.96 -2.25 6.20
N ALA A 423 4.72 -2.49 4.92
CA ALA A 423 3.76 -1.89 4.03
C ALA A 423 3.95 -0.38 3.76
N SER A 424 4.70 0.38 4.55
CA SER A 424 4.88 1.81 4.31
C SER A 424 6.16 2.39 4.87
N ASP A 425 6.86 3.14 4.07
CA ASP A 425 8.01 3.95 4.52
C ASP A 425 7.61 5.04 5.54
N ALA A 426 6.33 5.40 5.60
CA ALA A 426 5.83 6.42 6.52
C ALA A 426 5.50 5.88 7.90
N LEU A 427 5.43 4.57 8.03
CA LEU A 427 5.09 3.88 9.26
C LEU A 427 6.31 3.17 9.81
N GLN A 428 6.59 3.37 11.08
CA GLN A 428 7.71 2.73 11.74
C GLN A 428 7.30 2.26 13.12
N TYR A 429 7.41 0.98 13.35
CA TYR A 429 7.29 0.42 14.68
C TYR A 429 8.53 0.80 15.48
N ASN A 430 8.33 1.30 16.68
CA ASN A 430 9.43 1.71 17.54
C ASN A 430 9.63 0.76 18.72
N SER A 431 8.61 -0.03 19.03
CA SER A 431 8.68 -1.01 20.10
C SER A 431 7.59 -2.04 19.89
N GLY A 432 7.81 -3.21 20.42
CA GLY A 432 6.78 -4.21 20.55
C GLY A 432 6.89 -5.40 19.61
N ALA A 433 6.22 -6.44 20.03
CA ALA A 433 6.09 -7.71 19.37
C ALA A 433 5.06 -7.61 18.23
N VAL A 434 5.53 -7.46 17.02
CA VAL A 434 4.69 -7.24 15.85
C VAL A 434 4.19 -8.56 15.29
N THR A 435 2.90 -8.63 14.99
CA THR A 435 2.24 -9.86 14.54
C THR A 435 2.84 -10.38 13.23
N HIS A 436 3.07 -9.53 12.22
CA HIS A 436 3.60 -9.99 10.95
C HIS A 436 5.04 -10.49 11.04
N SER A 437 5.90 -9.84 11.83
CA SER A 437 7.29 -10.31 12.05
C SER A 437 7.31 -11.64 12.75
N SER A 438 6.51 -11.82 13.80
CA SER A 438 6.39 -13.10 14.52
C SER A 438 5.85 -14.21 13.62
N ALA A 439 4.86 -13.91 12.75
CA ALA A 439 4.30 -14.88 11.81
C ALA A 439 5.32 -15.34 10.76
N TYR A 440 6.09 -14.42 10.18
CA TYR A 440 7.16 -14.81 9.25
C TYR A 440 8.25 -15.67 9.94
N ASN A 441 8.66 -15.31 11.15
CA ASN A 441 9.62 -16.11 11.91
C ASN A 441 9.07 -17.49 12.30
N TYR A 442 7.77 -17.59 12.59
CA TYR A 442 7.10 -18.89 12.79
C TYR A 442 7.26 -19.78 11.55
N ARG A 443 6.84 -19.32 10.38
CA ARG A 443 6.92 -20.10 9.13
C ARG A 443 8.38 -20.41 8.77
N ALA A 444 9.28 -19.46 8.95
CA ALA A 444 10.69 -19.65 8.64
C ALA A 444 11.32 -20.77 9.48
N ASN A 445 11.06 -20.80 10.78
CA ASN A 445 11.55 -21.85 11.66
C ASN A 445 10.88 -23.21 11.36
N LEU A 446 9.57 -23.23 11.12
CA LEU A 446 8.84 -24.45 10.76
C LEU A 446 9.40 -25.10 9.48
N LEU A 447 9.60 -24.34 8.42
CA LEU A 447 10.15 -24.84 7.16
C LEU A 447 11.65 -25.16 7.29
N ALA A 448 12.40 -24.38 8.08
CA ALA A 448 13.81 -24.70 8.38
C ALA A 448 13.94 -26.04 9.12
N ALA A 449 13.06 -26.34 10.07
CA ALA A 449 13.03 -27.65 10.73
C ALA A 449 12.80 -28.77 9.70
N ARG A 450 11.88 -28.58 8.77
CA ARG A 450 11.60 -29.56 7.72
C ARG A 450 12.80 -29.76 6.79
N ILE A 451 13.40 -28.67 6.32
CA ILE A 451 14.58 -28.70 5.47
C ILE A 451 15.75 -29.35 6.19
N ALA A 452 16.00 -29.01 7.46
CA ALA A 452 17.07 -29.61 8.28
C ALA A 452 16.95 -31.14 8.32
N GLY A 453 15.73 -31.66 8.57
CA GLY A 453 15.48 -33.09 8.53
C GLY A 453 15.78 -33.74 7.17
N ILE A 454 15.41 -33.08 6.07
CA ILE A 454 15.67 -33.59 4.71
C ILE A 454 17.17 -33.64 4.39
N ILE A 455 17.93 -32.61 4.79
CA ILE A 455 19.36 -32.53 4.48
C ILE A 455 20.28 -33.21 5.52
N GLY A 456 19.72 -33.79 6.59
CA GLY A 456 20.47 -34.50 7.63
C GLY A 456 21.08 -33.58 8.70
N GLU A 457 20.58 -32.38 8.85
CA GLU A 457 20.87 -31.46 9.95
C GLU A 457 19.87 -31.67 11.09
N ASN A 458 20.13 -31.10 12.28
CA ASN A 458 19.23 -31.24 13.42
C ASN A 458 17.98 -30.33 13.28
N PRO A 459 16.76 -30.86 13.14
CA PRO A 459 15.54 -30.07 13.00
C PRO A 459 15.04 -29.50 14.33
N GLN A 460 15.41 -30.09 15.48
CA GLN A 460 14.78 -29.84 16.77
C GLN A 460 14.83 -28.38 17.22
N PRO A 461 15.95 -27.63 17.12
CA PRO A 461 16.00 -26.25 17.58
C PRO A 461 15.00 -25.33 16.82
N TYR A 462 14.78 -25.59 15.53
CA TYR A 462 13.87 -24.81 14.68
C TYR A 462 12.42 -25.18 14.98
N GLN A 463 12.12 -26.46 15.22
CA GLN A 463 10.77 -26.88 15.59
C GLN A 463 10.38 -26.32 16.97
N GLU A 464 11.27 -26.39 17.95
CA GLU A 464 11.04 -25.81 19.28
C GLU A 464 10.81 -24.30 19.23
N GLU A 465 11.54 -23.60 18.34
CA GLU A 465 11.34 -22.17 18.15
C GLU A 465 10.01 -21.87 17.48
N ALA A 466 9.64 -22.59 16.42
CA ALA A 466 8.34 -22.45 15.77
C ALA A 466 7.19 -22.68 16.76
N ASP A 467 7.28 -23.73 17.58
CA ASP A 467 6.26 -24.05 18.60
C ASP A 467 6.15 -22.94 19.66
N ARG A 468 7.29 -22.36 20.07
CA ARG A 468 7.35 -21.24 21.02
C ARG A 468 6.69 -19.99 20.43
N ILE A 469 7.01 -19.63 19.20
CA ILE A 469 6.42 -18.48 18.51
C ILE A 469 4.90 -18.66 18.37
N LEU A 470 4.46 -19.82 17.88
CA LEU A 470 3.04 -20.09 17.69
C LEU A 470 2.26 -19.99 19.01
N LYS A 471 2.83 -20.54 20.09
CA LYS A 471 2.25 -20.45 21.41
C LYS A 471 2.13 -18.98 21.88
N ALA A 472 3.22 -18.23 21.78
CA ALA A 472 3.25 -16.83 22.19
C ALA A 472 2.27 -15.95 21.40
N MET A 473 2.22 -16.13 20.07
CA MET A 473 1.24 -15.43 19.23
C MET A 473 -0.19 -15.74 19.65
N ASN A 474 -0.54 -17.00 19.88
CA ASN A 474 -1.89 -17.38 20.30
C ASN A 474 -2.28 -16.91 21.71
N GLU A 475 -1.33 -16.82 22.61
CA GLU A 475 -1.56 -16.38 23.99
C GLU A 475 -1.65 -14.86 24.12
N ARG A 476 -0.88 -14.10 23.31
CA ARG A 476 -0.66 -12.66 23.51
C ARG A 476 -1.18 -11.79 22.38
N LEU A 477 -1.19 -12.27 21.14
CA LEU A 477 -1.59 -11.47 19.96
C LEU A 477 -2.96 -11.89 19.41
N TRP A 478 -3.43 -13.11 19.65
CA TRP A 478 -4.77 -13.51 19.23
C TRP A 478 -5.82 -12.96 20.18
N LEU A 479 -6.68 -12.08 19.67
CA LEU A 479 -7.77 -11.44 20.41
C LEU A 479 -9.02 -12.32 20.38
N LYS A 480 -9.17 -13.20 21.35
CA LYS A 480 -10.28 -14.19 21.41
C LYS A 480 -11.66 -13.55 21.39
N ASP A 481 -11.80 -12.39 22.04
CA ASP A 481 -13.04 -11.60 22.13
C ASP A 481 -13.37 -10.88 20.81
N ALA A 482 -12.36 -10.47 20.05
CA ALA A 482 -12.50 -9.76 18.78
C ALA A 482 -12.40 -10.68 17.54
N GLY A 483 -11.78 -11.85 17.68
CA GLY A 483 -11.66 -12.84 16.62
C GLY A 483 -10.65 -12.50 15.53
N HIS A 484 -9.62 -11.73 15.87
CA HIS A 484 -8.52 -11.41 14.96
C HIS A 484 -7.19 -11.26 15.70
N TRP A 485 -6.11 -11.14 14.93
CA TRP A 485 -4.77 -10.84 15.44
C TRP A 485 -4.63 -9.36 15.77
N ALA A 486 -4.03 -9.04 16.90
CA ALA A 486 -3.62 -7.68 17.25
C ALA A 486 -2.56 -7.17 16.25
N GLU A 487 -2.39 -5.86 16.16
CA GLU A 487 -1.31 -5.27 15.36
C GLU A 487 0.05 -5.59 16.00
N TYR A 488 0.20 -5.27 17.26
CA TYR A 488 1.40 -5.60 18.04
C TYR A 488 1.11 -5.48 19.54
N GLN A 489 2.06 -5.95 20.36
CA GLN A 489 2.09 -5.69 21.78
C GLN A 489 3.34 -4.88 22.13
N ASP A 490 3.19 -3.79 22.88
CA ASP A 490 4.35 -3.04 23.40
C ASP A 490 5.21 -3.96 24.28
N PHE A 491 6.52 -3.94 24.08
CA PHE A 491 7.42 -4.68 24.96
C PHE A 491 7.81 -3.87 26.21
N MET A 492 7.52 -2.58 26.22
CA MET A 492 7.83 -1.66 27.31
C MET A 492 6.59 -0.91 27.83
N GLY A 493 6.81 -0.07 28.83
CA GLY A 493 5.79 0.73 29.44
C GLY A 493 4.71 -0.12 30.10
N LEU A 494 3.47 0.06 29.70
CA LEU A 494 2.34 -0.72 30.22
C LEU A 494 2.10 -2.03 29.46
N LYS A 495 2.96 -2.38 28.51
CA LYS A 495 2.89 -3.60 27.67
C LYS A 495 1.51 -3.78 27.02
N ARG A 496 0.97 -2.72 26.49
CA ARG A 496 -0.38 -2.69 25.91
C ARG A 496 -0.43 -3.45 24.60
N VAL A 497 -1.57 -4.08 24.34
CA VAL A 497 -1.88 -4.73 23.07
C VAL A 497 -2.63 -3.75 22.20
N HIS A 498 -2.10 -3.48 21.00
CA HIS A 498 -2.73 -2.64 19.98
C HIS A 498 -3.70 -3.49 19.18
N ARG A 499 -4.99 -3.30 19.45
CA ARG A 499 -6.07 -4.17 18.97
C ARG A 499 -6.51 -3.83 17.56
N ASP A 500 -6.27 -2.60 17.13
CA ASP A 500 -6.67 -2.12 15.81
C ASP A 500 -5.62 -2.51 14.77
N ALA A 501 -5.93 -3.56 13.99
CA ALA A 501 -5.02 -4.19 13.08
C ALA A 501 -5.16 -3.64 11.66
N ALA A 502 -4.04 -3.43 10.98
CA ALA A 502 -4.02 -3.21 9.55
C ALA A 502 -4.08 -4.56 8.79
N LEU A 503 -4.28 -4.50 7.47
CA LEU A 503 -4.40 -5.71 6.62
C LEU A 503 -3.24 -6.69 6.83
N TRP A 504 -2.00 -6.19 6.97
CA TRP A 504 -0.81 -7.04 7.09
C TRP A 504 -0.77 -7.86 8.39
N SER A 505 -1.35 -7.37 9.45
CA SER A 505 -1.45 -8.13 10.71
C SER A 505 -2.58 -9.18 10.68
N ILE A 506 -3.41 -9.17 9.64
CA ILE A 506 -4.42 -10.20 9.40
C ILE A 506 -3.95 -11.21 8.36
N TYR A 507 -3.51 -10.76 7.18
CA TYR A 507 -3.16 -11.70 6.10
C TYR A 507 -1.87 -12.47 6.37
N THR A 508 -0.88 -11.86 7.04
CA THR A 508 0.42 -12.54 7.26
C THR A 508 0.31 -13.78 8.16
N PRO A 509 -0.34 -13.74 9.33
CA PRO A 509 -0.54 -14.94 10.13
C PRO A 509 -1.32 -16.05 9.40
N ILE A 510 -2.31 -15.67 8.58
CA ILE A 510 -3.09 -16.62 7.77
C ILE A 510 -2.17 -17.28 6.73
N ASP A 511 -1.42 -16.48 5.99
CA ASP A 511 -0.51 -16.96 4.95
C ASP A 511 0.63 -17.79 5.52
N CYS A 512 1.13 -17.42 6.69
CA CYS A 512 2.18 -18.18 7.40
C CYS A 512 1.68 -19.45 8.10
N GLY A 513 0.37 -19.69 8.13
CA GLY A 513 -0.22 -20.87 8.77
C GLY A 513 -0.21 -20.81 10.30
N ALA A 514 -0.10 -19.62 10.90
CA ALA A 514 -0.14 -19.43 12.35
C ALA A 514 -1.54 -19.54 12.94
N GLY A 515 -2.58 -19.35 12.13
CA GLY A 515 -3.96 -19.48 12.54
C GLY A 515 -4.56 -20.85 12.22
N THR A 516 -5.45 -21.33 13.09
CA THR A 516 -6.33 -22.45 12.75
C THR A 516 -7.31 -22.03 11.63
N PRO A 517 -7.92 -22.94 10.89
CA PRO A 517 -8.92 -22.60 9.88
C PRO A 517 -10.05 -21.71 10.41
N GLU A 518 -10.52 -21.96 11.63
CA GLU A 518 -11.53 -21.14 12.30
C GLU A 518 -11.00 -19.73 12.62
N GLN A 519 -9.79 -19.62 13.14
CA GLN A 519 -9.15 -18.32 13.38
C GLN A 519 -9.00 -17.53 12.09
N ASN A 520 -8.59 -18.19 11.00
CA ASN A 520 -8.42 -17.55 9.69
C ASN A 520 -9.77 -17.03 9.16
N TYR A 521 -10.82 -17.83 9.27
CA TYR A 521 -12.19 -17.42 8.90
C TYR A 521 -12.63 -16.19 9.70
N ARG A 522 -12.47 -16.21 11.03
CA ARG A 522 -12.84 -15.10 11.91
C ARG A 522 -11.99 -13.85 11.66
N ALA A 523 -10.69 -14.00 11.45
CA ALA A 523 -9.79 -12.88 11.22
C ALA A 523 -10.12 -12.11 9.92
N THR A 524 -10.50 -12.81 8.86
CA THR A 524 -10.96 -12.14 7.63
C THR A 524 -12.28 -11.40 7.82
N ARG A 525 -13.14 -11.82 8.76
CA ARG A 525 -14.38 -11.10 9.09
C ARG A 525 -14.13 -9.77 9.81
N TYR A 526 -12.99 -9.64 10.48
CA TYR A 526 -12.56 -8.33 11.01
C TYR A 526 -12.33 -7.33 9.86
N ILE A 527 -11.73 -7.77 8.77
CA ILE A 527 -11.52 -6.90 7.59
C ILE A 527 -12.85 -6.38 7.05
N ASP A 528 -13.87 -7.23 6.94
CA ASP A 528 -15.20 -6.83 6.44
C ASP A 528 -15.85 -5.71 7.27
N ARG A 529 -15.49 -5.59 8.55
CA ARG A 529 -16.19 -4.74 9.53
C ARG A 529 -15.40 -3.51 9.95
N HIS A 530 -14.07 -3.58 9.90
CA HIS A 530 -13.20 -2.56 10.49
C HIS A 530 -12.29 -1.87 9.49
N ILE A 531 -11.91 -2.56 8.41
CA ILE A 531 -11.06 -1.94 7.39
C ILE A 531 -11.94 -1.17 6.39
N PRO A 532 -11.63 0.11 6.11
CA PRO A 532 -12.44 0.90 5.18
C PRO A 532 -12.52 0.29 3.78
N HIS A 533 -13.74 0.12 3.30
CA HIS A 533 -14.03 -0.32 1.95
C HIS A 533 -14.23 0.92 1.07
N ILE A 534 -13.52 0.97 -0.04
CA ILE A 534 -13.50 2.14 -0.92
C ILE A 534 -14.35 1.84 -2.15
N PRO A 535 -15.55 2.44 -2.27
CA PRO A 535 -16.45 2.21 -3.39
C PRO A 535 -15.96 2.92 -4.66
N TYR A 536 -16.26 2.33 -5.80
CA TYR A 536 -16.10 2.94 -7.11
C TYR A 536 -17.08 2.31 -8.12
N ILE A 537 -17.34 3.02 -9.21
CA ILE A 537 -18.26 2.56 -10.26
C ILE A 537 -17.48 2.19 -11.52
N TYR A 538 -17.75 1.01 -12.06
CA TYR A 538 -17.26 0.57 -13.37
C TYR A 538 -18.43 0.00 -14.18
N ASN A 539 -18.66 0.55 -15.38
CA ASN A 539 -19.77 0.16 -16.26
C ASN A 539 -21.15 0.10 -15.56
N ASN A 540 -21.46 1.13 -14.75
CA ASN A 540 -22.68 1.25 -13.93
C ASN A 540 -22.87 0.15 -12.87
N VAL A 541 -21.82 -0.57 -12.50
CA VAL A 541 -21.81 -1.52 -11.40
C VAL A 541 -20.89 -0.98 -10.31
N GLU A 542 -21.36 -0.98 -9.08
CA GLU A 542 -20.57 -0.62 -7.93
C GLU A 542 -19.66 -1.78 -7.53
N TYR A 543 -18.40 -1.49 -7.30
CA TYR A 543 -17.36 -2.37 -6.77
C TYR A 543 -16.71 -1.70 -5.59
N GLN A 544 -16.03 -2.50 -4.78
CA GLN A 544 -15.34 -2.02 -3.58
C GLN A 544 -13.95 -2.62 -3.51
N THR A 545 -12.96 -1.77 -3.26
CA THR A 545 -11.62 -2.19 -2.87
C THR A 545 -11.39 -1.86 -1.39
N LEU A 546 -10.20 -2.15 -0.86
CA LEU A 546 -9.89 -1.97 0.56
C LEU A 546 -8.83 -0.89 0.76
N SER A 547 -8.98 -0.11 1.81
CA SER A 547 -7.85 0.59 2.40
C SER A 547 -6.94 -0.41 3.12
N THR A 548 -5.69 -0.03 3.34
CA THR A 548 -4.73 -0.84 4.10
C THR A 548 -4.99 -0.82 5.60
N SER A 549 -5.56 0.26 6.10
CA SER A 549 -5.94 0.48 7.49
C SER A 549 -6.93 1.65 7.58
N ASP A 550 -7.41 1.95 8.78
CA ASP A 550 -8.16 3.16 9.10
C ASP A 550 -7.31 4.20 9.85
N TRP A 551 -5.99 4.04 9.84
CA TRP A 551 -5.08 4.92 10.58
C TRP A 551 -4.83 6.26 9.87
N ALA A 552 -4.41 7.26 10.63
CA ALA A 552 -3.93 8.53 10.10
C ALA A 552 -2.39 8.61 10.19
N PRO A 553 -1.75 9.36 9.31
CA PRO A 553 -2.28 10.10 8.17
C PRO A 553 -2.53 9.22 6.94
N TYR A 554 -3.33 9.71 5.99
CA TYR A 554 -3.41 9.13 4.66
C TYR A 554 -2.07 9.36 3.93
N GLU A 555 -1.25 8.34 3.87
CA GLU A 555 0.11 8.47 3.35
C GLU A 555 0.65 7.14 2.83
N TRP A 556 1.11 7.07 1.57
CA TRP A 556 1.61 5.85 0.94
C TRP A 556 0.65 4.67 1.17
N SER A 557 1.18 3.59 1.76
CA SER A 557 0.40 2.39 2.10
C SER A 557 -0.25 2.46 3.48
N ILE A 558 -0.11 3.55 4.24
CA ILE A 558 -0.94 3.76 5.43
C ILE A 558 -2.27 4.31 4.97
N ASN A 559 -3.36 3.67 5.36
CA ASN A 559 -4.71 4.14 5.06
C ASN A 559 -4.86 4.53 3.58
N ASN A 560 -4.46 3.66 2.67
CA ASN A 560 -4.48 3.87 1.23
C ASN A 560 -4.89 2.58 0.52
N VAL A 561 -5.29 2.65 -0.74
CA VAL A 561 -5.50 1.48 -1.58
C VAL A 561 -4.18 1.08 -2.21
N ALA A 562 -3.55 0.03 -1.72
CA ALA A 562 -2.31 -0.51 -2.25
C ALA A 562 -2.58 -1.90 -2.85
N MET A 563 -2.33 -2.07 -4.15
CA MET A 563 -2.71 -3.29 -4.86
C MET A 563 -2.11 -4.56 -4.26
N ALA A 564 -0.85 -4.50 -3.82
CA ALA A 564 -0.20 -5.66 -3.21
C ALA A 564 -0.86 -6.08 -1.89
N GLU A 565 -1.26 -5.11 -1.06
CA GLU A 565 -1.93 -5.36 0.22
C GLU A 565 -3.32 -5.96 -0.01
N VAL A 566 -4.05 -5.43 -0.99
CA VAL A 566 -5.36 -5.98 -1.37
C VAL A 566 -5.22 -7.38 -1.96
N MET A 567 -4.24 -7.64 -2.83
CA MET A 567 -4.02 -8.98 -3.40
C MET A 567 -3.57 -10.01 -2.35
N HIS A 568 -2.78 -9.62 -1.36
CA HIS A 568 -2.43 -10.50 -0.24
C HIS A 568 -3.66 -10.80 0.64
N THR A 569 -4.54 -9.82 0.80
CA THR A 569 -5.83 -10.01 1.47
C THR A 569 -6.74 -10.95 0.67
N VAL A 570 -6.79 -10.81 -0.66
CA VAL A 570 -7.50 -11.78 -1.55
C VAL A 570 -7.00 -13.20 -1.31
N LEU A 571 -5.67 -13.40 -1.29
CA LEU A 571 -5.07 -14.70 -0.98
C LEU A 571 -5.51 -15.21 0.40
N ALA A 572 -5.49 -14.36 1.41
CA ALA A 572 -5.92 -14.71 2.77
C ALA A 572 -7.41 -15.10 2.83
N TYR A 573 -8.29 -14.41 2.10
CA TYR A 573 -9.70 -14.79 1.99
C TYR A 573 -9.87 -16.18 1.35
N TYR A 574 -9.11 -16.47 0.26
CA TYR A 574 -9.09 -17.82 -0.30
C TYR A 574 -8.57 -18.85 0.70
N GLN A 575 -7.49 -18.53 1.43
CA GLN A 575 -6.94 -19.42 2.45
C GLN A 575 -7.91 -19.65 3.62
N ALA A 576 -8.72 -18.67 3.94
CA ALA A 576 -9.79 -18.78 4.93
C ALA A 576 -11.06 -19.49 4.42
N GLY A 577 -11.11 -19.86 3.13
CA GLY A 577 -12.27 -20.57 2.52
C GLY A 577 -13.43 -19.65 2.12
N ARG A 578 -13.22 -18.34 2.09
CA ARG A 578 -14.23 -17.33 1.73
C ARG A 578 -14.11 -16.98 0.24
N THR A 579 -14.51 -17.92 -0.59
CA THR A 579 -14.27 -17.90 -2.04
C THR A 579 -15.04 -16.81 -2.79
N GLU A 580 -16.27 -16.52 -2.41
CA GLU A 580 -17.11 -15.50 -3.06
C GLU A 580 -16.54 -14.09 -2.79
N GLU A 581 -16.25 -13.78 -1.53
CA GLU A 581 -15.69 -12.49 -1.13
C GLU A 581 -14.27 -12.30 -1.70
N ALA A 582 -13.48 -13.37 -1.70
CA ALA A 582 -12.15 -13.35 -2.32
C ALA A 582 -12.21 -13.01 -3.81
N TYR A 583 -13.14 -13.64 -4.55
CA TYR A 583 -13.33 -13.37 -5.98
C TYR A 583 -13.83 -11.94 -6.24
N GLN A 584 -14.79 -11.46 -5.47
CA GLN A 584 -15.30 -10.10 -5.61
C GLN A 584 -14.19 -9.06 -5.38
N LEU A 585 -13.40 -9.24 -4.33
CA LEU A 585 -12.27 -8.37 -4.04
C LEU A 585 -11.17 -8.46 -5.11
N LEU A 586 -10.85 -9.67 -5.59
CA LEU A 586 -9.92 -9.90 -6.69
C LEU A 586 -10.36 -9.13 -7.94
N LYS A 587 -11.62 -9.32 -8.35
CA LYS A 587 -12.20 -8.64 -9.51
C LYS A 587 -12.19 -7.13 -9.33
N ALA A 588 -12.63 -6.63 -8.18
CA ALA A 588 -12.61 -5.21 -7.88
C ALA A 588 -11.19 -4.64 -8.01
N ASN A 589 -10.20 -5.31 -7.45
CA ASN A 589 -8.81 -4.83 -7.51
C ASN A 589 -8.27 -4.83 -8.96
N ILE A 590 -8.54 -5.85 -9.75
CA ILE A 590 -8.17 -5.90 -11.18
C ILE A 590 -8.85 -4.77 -11.96
N LEU A 591 -10.14 -4.55 -11.77
CA LEU A 591 -10.87 -3.48 -12.45
C LEU A 591 -10.33 -2.10 -12.08
N ASP A 592 -10.05 -1.87 -10.79
CA ASP A 592 -9.55 -0.60 -10.28
C ASP A 592 -8.19 -0.23 -10.91
N PHE A 593 -7.24 -1.16 -10.90
CA PHE A 593 -5.87 -0.90 -11.33
C PHE A 593 -5.63 -1.06 -12.83
N MET A 594 -6.34 -1.99 -13.50
CA MET A 594 -6.02 -2.36 -14.87
C MET A 594 -7.02 -1.82 -15.90
N TYR A 595 -8.26 -1.57 -15.51
CA TYR A 595 -9.33 -1.17 -16.42
C TYR A 595 -9.80 0.27 -16.22
N LEU A 596 -9.93 0.72 -14.98
CA LEU A 596 -10.21 2.11 -14.64
C LEU A 596 -8.95 2.95 -14.47
N GLY A 597 -7.82 2.31 -14.34
CA GLY A 597 -6.54 2.97 -14.18
C GLY A 597 -6.09 3.69 -15.45
N SER A 598 -4.99 4.37 -15.34
CA SER A 598 -4.36 5.08 -16.44
C SER A 598 -3.42 4.21 -17.27
N SER A 599 -3.36 2.91 -16.97
CA SER A 599 -2.47 1.96 -17.64
C SER A 599 -3.15 0.60 -17.76
N PRO A 600 -3.25 0.04 -18.99
CA PRO A 600 -3.80 -1.30 -19.16
C PRO A 600 -2.85 -2.33 -18.57
N ALA A 601 -3.39 -3.40 -17.98
CA ALA A 601 -2.61 -4.50 -17.38
C ALA A 601 -1.61 -4.05 -16.31
N ASN A 602 -1.94 -3.04 -15.52
CA ASN A 602 -1.02 -2.45 -14.56
C ASN A 602 -0.99 -3.23 -13.24
N PHE A 603 0.19 -3.67 -12.84
CA PHE A 603 0.49 -4.13 -11.49
C PHE A 603 1.09 -2.97 -10.69
N GLY A 604 0.27 -1.95 -10.45
CA GLY A 604 0.69 -0.69 -9.86
C GLY A 604 0.85 -0.77 -8.36
N GLN A 605 1.81 -0.04 -7.80
CA GLN A 605 2.03 -0.03 -6.36
C GLN A 605 0.88 0.64 -5.62
N LEU A 606 0.48 1.82 -6.05
CA LEU A 606 -0.44 2.68 -5.32
C LEU A 606 -1.70 2.97 -6.11
N SER A 607 -2.54 3.42 -5.45
CA SER A 607 -3.96 3.54 -5.26
C SER A 607 -4.71 4.14 -6.43
N LYS A 608 -6.00 3.95 -6.33
CA LYS A 608 -7.07 4.67 -7.01
C LYS A 608 -6.76 6.17 -7.23
N MET A 609 -6.30 6.88 -6.21
CA MET A 609 -6.03 8.32 -6.32
C MET A 609 -4.79 8.62 -7.15
N ASP A 610 -3.71 7.90 -6.92
CA ASP A 610 -2.46 8.10 -7.63
C ASP A 610 -2.59 7.74 -9.10
N VAL A 611 -3.27 6.64 -9.40
CA VAL A 611 -3.55 6.23 -10.77
C VAL A 611 -4.51 7.21 -11.46
N ALA A 612 -5.52 7.71 -10.78
CA ALA A 612 -6.46 8.70 -11.33
C ALA A 612 -5.79 10.05 -11.60
N THR A 613 -4.82 10.45 -10.79
CA THR A 613 -4.01 11.66 -11.01
C THR A 613 -2.86 11.44 -11.98
N GLY A 614 -2.57 10.19 -12.35
CA GLY A 614 -1.48 9.84 -13.24
C GLY A 614 -0.13 9.72 -12.54
N GLU A 615 -0.12 9.49 -11.24
CA GLU A 615 1.09 9.45 -10.42
C GLU A 615 1.45 8.06 -9.90
N GLY A 616 0.67 7.04 -10.26
CA GLY A 616 0.95 5.66 -9.87
C GLY A 616 2.21 5.08 -10.51
N TYR A 617 2.77 4.06 -9.89
CA TYR A 617 3.92 3.32 -10.40
C TYR A 617 3.46 2.08 -11.14
N ARG A 618 4.12 1.76 -12.27
CA ARG A 618 3.78 0.61 -13.10
C ARG A 618 4.65 -0.59 -12.79
N ASP A 619 4.02 -1.77 -12.80
CA ASP A 619 4.67 -3.07 -12.75
C ASP A 619 5.68 -3.19 -11.60
N PHE A 620 5.15 -3.07 -10.38
CA PHE A 620 5.91 -3.33 -9.18
C PHE A 620 6.05 -4.83 -8.94
N ALA A 621 7.23 -5.27 -8.57
CA ALA A 621 7.54 -6.67 -8.39
C ALA A 621 6.75 -7.29 -7.22
N ASP A 622 6.58 -6.58 -6.10
CA ASP A 622 5.79 -7.05 -4.97
C ASP A 622 4.33 -7.28 -5.35
N VAL A 623 3.75 -6.38 -6.15
CA VAL A 623 2.38 -6.52 -6.67
C VAL A 623 2.29 -7.70 -7.61
N THR A 624 3.25 -7.84 -8.55
CA THR A 624 3.30 -8.94 -9.50
C THR A 624 3.46 -10.29 -8.78
N GLY A 625 4.34 -10.34 -7.79
CA GLY A 625 4.60 -11.55 -7.00
C GLY A 625 3.40 -12.01 -6.20
N ILE A 626 2.77 -11.11 -5.44
CA ILE A 626 1.60 -11.50 -4.65
C ILE A 626 0.35 -11.72 -5.51
N SER A 627 0.22 -11.02 -6.66
CA SER A 627 -0.87 -11.26 -7.60
C SER A 627 -0.75 -12.65 -8.25
N SER A 628 0.47 -13.12 -8.54
CA SER A 628 0.68 -14.48 -9.02
C SER A 628 0.20 -15.52 -8.00
N ARG A 629 0.45 -15.30 -6.72
CA ARG A 629 -0.06 -16.14 -5.63
C ARG A 629 -1.59 -16.05 -5.49
N ALA A 630 -2.14 -14.85 -5.46
CA ALA A 630 -3.59 -14.64 -5.33
C ALA A 630 -4.38 -15.33 -6.44
N LEU A 631 -3.88 -15.33 -7.68
CA LEU A 631 -4.50 -16.00 -8.82
C LEU A 631 -4.22 -17.50 -8.83
N ILE A 632 -2.94 -17.91 -8.78
CA ILE A 632 -2.56 -19.32 -8.95
C ILE A 632 -2.83 -20.11 -7.67
N GLN A 633 -2.38 -19.63 -6.52
CA GLN A 633 -2.57 -20.30 -5.23
C GLN A 633 -3.97 -20.03 -4.64
N GLY A 634 -4.54 -18.85 -4.88
CA GLY A 634 -5.87 -18.47 -4.39
C GLY A 634 -6.99 -18.94 -5.30
N LEU A 635 -7.21 -18.29 -6.44
CA LEU A 635 -8.34 -18.58 -7.34
C LEU A 635 -8.27 -19.99 -7.92
N TYR A 636 -7.12 -20.42 -8.44
CA TYR A 636 -6.94 -21.76 -8.98
C TYR A 636 -6.52 -22.79 -7.93
N GLY A 637 -6.13 -22.35 -6.74
CA GLY A 637 -5.88 -23.21 -5.60
C GLY A 637 -4.63 -24.09 -5.67
N ILE A 638 -3.70 -23.81 -6.60
CA ILE A 638 -2.50 -24.62 -6.79
C ILE A 638 -1.46 -24.29 -5.73
N THR A 639 -1.23 -25.21 -4.81
CA THR A 639 -0.26 -25.06 -3.72
C THR A 639 0.72 -26.23 -3.73
N PRO A 640 1.87 -26.11 -4.39
CA PRO A 640 2.92 -27.10 -4.32
C PRO A 640 3.50 -27.21 -2.91
N ASN A 641 3.77 -28.42 -2.46
CA ASN A 641 4.45 -28.73 -1.21
C ASN A 641 5.39 -29.92 -1.45
N ALA A 642 6.39 -29.70 -2.28
CA ALA A 642 7.37 -30.72 -2.63
C ALA A 642 8.18 -31.22 -1.42
N LEU A 643 8.29 -30.43 -0.34
CA LEU A 643 8.90 -30.85 0.92
C LEU A 643 8.15 -32.02 1.55
N GLU A 644 6.84 -32.13 1.33
CA GLU A 644 5.99 -33.24 1.77
C GLU A 644 5.65 -34.21 0.62
N GLY A 645 6.13 -33.94 -0.59
CA GLY A 645 5.86 -34.77 -1.78
C GLY A 645 4.45 -34.64 -2.32
N GLU A 646 3.75 -33.54 -2.05
CA GLU A 646 2.36 -33.37 -2.47
C GLU A 646 2.09 -32.00 -3.11
N CYS A 647 1.02 -31.92 -3.91
CA CYS A 647 0.45 -30.69 -4.43
C CYS A 647 -1.02 -30.62 -4.06
N ILE A 648 -1.39 -29.58 -3.32
CA ILE A 648 -2.78 -29.34 -2.92
C ILE A 648 -3.47 -28.52 -4.00
N LEU A 649 -4.61 -29.02 -4.50
CA LEU A 649 -5.54 -28.24 -5.32
C LEU A 649 -6.76 -27.88 -4.48
N ARG A 650 -6.95 -26.59 -4.26
CA ARG A 650 -8.09 -26.02 -3.54
C ARG A 650 -8.75 -24.94 -4.40
N PRO A 651 -9.53 -25.31 -5.44
CA PRO A 651 -10.16 -24.33 -6.31
C PRO A 651 -11.00 -23.31 -5.54
N GLY A 652 -10.71 -22.03 -5.76
CA GLY A 652 -11.44 -20.92 -5.17
C GLY A 652 -12.50 -20.33 -6.12
N PHE A 653 -13.08 -21.14 -6.99
CA PHE A 653 -14.04 -20.67 -7.97
C PHE A 653 -15.37 -20.30 -7.32
N PRO A 654 -15.98 -19.17 -7.73
CA PRO A 654 -17.35 -18.84 -7.33
C PRO A 654 -18.32 -19.99 -7.59
N ALA A 655 -19.34 -20.12 -6.76
CA ALA A 655 -20.34 -21.17 -6.89
C ALA A 655 -21.08 -21.14 -8.25
N ALA A 656 -21.18 -19.95 -8.86
CA ALA A 656 -21.80 -19.73 -10.16
C ALA A 656 -20.95 -20.22 -11.36
N TRP A 657 -19.68 -20.57 -11.14
CA TRP A 657 -18.82 -21.03 -12.22
C TRP A 657 -18.94 -22.54 -12.39
N ASP A 658 -19.24 -22.97 -13.61
CA ASP A 658 -19.32 -24.36 -14.00
C ASP A 658 -18.07 -24.87 -14.72
N SER A 659 -17.14 -23.98 -15.09
CA SER A 659 -15.91 -24.36 -15.76
C SER A 659 -14.82 -23.31 -15.54
N ALA A 660 -13.57 -23.78 -15.48
CA ALA A 660 -12.37 -22.97 -15.52
C ALA A 660 -11.18 -23.83 -15.96
N SER A 661 -10.13 -23.22 -16.49
CA SER A 661 -8.86 -23.91 -16.70
C SER A 661 -7.66 -22.98 -16.52
N VAL A 662 -6.53 -23.56 -16.16
CA VAL A 662 -5.25 -22.89 -16.02
C VAL A 662 -4.15 -23.67 -16.72
N HIS A 663 -3.26 -22.92 -17.38
CA HIS A 663 -1.98 -23.43 -17.82
C HIS A 663 -0.88 -22.71 -17.05
N THR A 664 0.04 -23.46 -16.48
CA THR A 664 1.29 -22.98 -15.88
C THR A 664 2.44 -23.90 -16.33
N PRO A 665 3.70 -23.46 -16.24
CA PRO A 665 4.84 -24.32 -16.63
C PRO A 665 4.97 -25.63 -15.86
N TYR A 666 4.36 -25.74 -14.67
CA TYR A 666 4.50 -26.90 -13.78
C TYR A 666 3.22 -27.66 -13.53
N LEU A 667 2.05 -27.09 -13.80
CA LEU A 667 0.77 -27.76 -13.64
C LEU A 667 -0.31 -27.13 -14.51
N ASP A 668 -1.03 -27.95 -15.24
CA ASP A 668 -2.22 -27.61 -16.00
C ASP A 668 -3.41 -28.33 -15.42
N TYR A 669 -4.55 -27.68 -15.32
CA TYR A 669 -5.78 -28.39 -15.14
C TYR A 669 -7.00 -27.68 -15.76
N SER A 670 -8.00 -28.49 -16.13
CA SER A 670 -9.35 -28.03 -16.40
C SER A 670 -10.30 -28.50 -15.31
N PHE A 671 -11.25 -27.65 -14.99
CA PHE A 671 -12.34 -27.92 -14.07
C PHE A 671 -13.67 -27.80 -14.79
N LYS A 672 -14.59 -28.75 -14.54
CA LYS A 672 -15.98 -28.69 -15.01
C LYS A 672 -16.89 -29.17 -13.91
N ARG A 673 -18.02 -28.48 -13.73
CA ARG A 673 -19.10 -28.88 -12.83
C ARG A 673 -20.28 -29.35 -13.65
N VAL A 674 -20.61 -30.63 -13.58
CA VAL A 674 -21.62 -31.22 -14.39
C VAL A 674 -22.33 -32.36 -13.62
N ASN A 675 -23.67 -32.39 -13.66
CA ASN A 675 -24.47 -33.44 -13.03
C ASN A 675 -24.15 -33.71 -11.55
N GLY A 676 -23.87 -32.66 -10.78
CA GLY A 676 -23.56 -32.79 -9.35
C GLY A 676 -22.14 -33.33 -9.07
N LYS A 677 -21.28 -33.36 -10.06
CA LYS A 677 -19.86 -33.72 -9.94
C LYS A 677 -18.96 -32.58 -10.37
N ASP A 678 -17.86 -32.44 -9.66
CA ASP A 678 -16.71 -31.66 -10.06
C ASP A 678 -15.71 -32.59 -10.74
N VAL A 679 -15.34 -32.27 -11.97
CA VAL A 679 -14.45 -33.06 -12.83
C VAL A 679 -13.15 -32.26 -13.07
N PHE A 680 -12.01 -32.88 -12.84
CA PHE A 680 -10.68 -32.31 -13.04
C PHE A 680 -9.89 -33.17 -14.02
N ASP A 681 -9.35 -32.54 -15.06
CA ASP A 681 -8.32 -33.13 -15.91
C ASP A 681 -7.01 -32.40 -15.57
N VAL A 682 -6.05 -33.10 -14.97
CA VAL A 682 -4.81 -32.53 -14.43
C VAL A 682 -3.60 -33.11 -15.15
N THR A 683 -2.67 -32.25 -15.53
CA THR A 683 -1.34 -32.62 -16.04
C THR A 683 -0.26 -31.91 -15.24
N GLN A 684 0.59 -32.63 -14.54
CA GLN A 684 1.69 -32.06 -13.75
C GLN A 684 3.06 -32.23 -14.47
N ASN A 685 3.89 -31.19 -14.37
CA ASN A 685 5.22 -31.11 -14.94
C ASN A 685 6.27 -30.73 -13.89
N PHE A 686 6.02 -31.00 -12.59
CA PHE A 686 7.02 -30.84 -11.55
C PHE A 686 8.26 -31.72 -11.82
N LYS A 687 9.42 -31.28 -11.39
CA LYS A 687 10.68 -32.06 -11.55
C LYS A 687 10.56 -33.46 -10.90
N GLN A 688 9.88 -33.52 -9.76
CA GLN A 688 9.51 -34.75 -9.08
C GLN A 688 7.99 -34.80 -9.09
N PRO A 689 7.36 -35.93 -9.49
CA PRO A 689 5.92 -36.05 -9.44
C PRO A 689 5.39 -35.91 -8.00
N LEU A 690 4.40 -35.06 -7.80
CA LEU A 690 3.80 -34.81 -6.50
C LEU A 690 2.47 -35.57 -6.38
N LYS A 691 2.20 -36.09 -5.19
CA LYS A 691 0.90 -36.67 -4.87
C LYS A 691 -0.17 -35.55 -4.91
N LEU A 692 -1.19 -35.72 -5.74
CA LEU A 692 -2.25 -34.73 -5.84
C LEU A 692 -3.23 -34.87 -4.67
N VAL A 693 -3.55 -33.75 -4.03
CA VAL A 693 -4.57 -33.69 -2.96
C VAL A 693 -5.61 -32.64 -3.34
N ILE A 694 -6.85 -33.05 -3.57
CA ILE A 694 -7.93 -32.07 -3.78
C ILE A 694 -8.57 -31.75 -2.43
N ARG A 695 -8.56 -30.47 -2.09
CA ARG A 695 -9.12 -29.92 -0.86
C ARG A 695 -10.43 -29.22 -1.16
N GLN A 696 -11.54 -29.85 -0.80
CA GLN A 696 -12.87 -29.28 -0.97
C GLN A 696 -13.23 -28.39 0.22
N ASN A 697 -13.74 -27.21 -0.06
CA ASN A 697 -14.19 -26.24 0.94
C ASN A 697 -15.62 -26.61 1.40
N LEU A 698 -15.81 -26.81 2.71
CA LEU A 698 -17.11 -27.15 3.32
C LEU A 698 -17.83 -25.92 3.90
N GLY A 699 -17.16 -24.75 3.95
CA GLY A 699 -17.60 -23.52 4.61
C GLY A 699 -17.12 -23.42 6.06
N GLY A 700 -17.13 -22.19 6.61
CA GLY A 700 -16.73 -21.92 8.01
C GLY A 700 -15.30 -22.36 8.36
N GLY A 701 -14.37 -22.33 7.39
CA GLY A 701 -12.99 -22.79 7.60
C GLY A 701 -12.81 -24.30 7.60
N LYS A 702 -13.83 -25.08 7.29
CA LYS A 702 -13.76 -26.56 7.28
C LYS A 702 -13.42 -27.08 5.88
N TYR A 703 -12.61 -28.12 5.81
CA TYR A 703 -12.16 -28.71 4.56
C TYR A 703 -12.26 -30.23 4.56
N LYS A 704 -12.32 -30.81 3.36
CA LYS A 704 -12.22 -32.24 3.12
C LYS A 704 -11.13 -32.49 2.10
N ASP A 705 -10.09 -33.20 2.51
CA ASP A 705 -8.99 -33.60 1.65
C ASP A 705 -9.24 -34.99 1.07
N THR A 706 -8.94 -35.13 -0.23
CA THR A 706 -8.95 -36.43 -0.93
C THR A 706 -7.65 -36.54 -1.70
N ALA A 707 -6.83 -37.54 -1.36
CA ALA A 707 -5.54 -37.78 -1.98
C ALA A 707 -5.67 -38.72 -3.19
N PHE A 708 -4.89 -38.42 -4.23
CA PHE A 708 -4.80 -39.18 -5.48
C PHE A 708 -3.38 -39.69 -5.72
N SER A 709 -3.08 -40.16 -6.92
CA SER A 709 -1.78 -40.68 -7.27
C SER A 709 -0.75 -39.58 -7.57
N THR A 710 0.47 -40.00 -7.89
CA THR A 710 1.56 -39.15 -8.42
C THR A 710 1.62 -39.17 -9.95
N ASP A 711 0.63 -39.78 -10.62
CA ASP A 711 0.61 -39.88 -12.07
C ASP A 711 0.66 -38.50 -12.73
N LYS A 712 1.39 -38.41 -13.84
CA LYS A 712 1.57 -37.16 -14.58
C LYS A 712 0.24 -36.63 -15.11
N VAL A 713 -0.63 -37.49 -15.58
CA VAL A 713 -1.95 -37.15 -16.12
C VAL A 713 -3.01 -37.89 -15.31
N GLN A 714 -3.98 -37.14 -14.82
CA GLN A 714 -5.06 -37.67 -13.98
C GLN A 714 -6.42 -37.12 -14.43
N HIS A 715 -7.41 -38.00 -14.52
CA HIS A 715 -8.81 -37.63 -14.66
C HIS A 715 -9.53 -37.96 -13.34
N ILE A 716 -10.12 -36.95 -12.70
CA ILE A 716 -10.69 -37.08 -11.36
C ILE A 716 -12.14 -36.61 -11.38
N GLU A 717 -13.03 -37.45 -10.93
CA GLU A 717 -14.40 -37.06 -10.66
C GLU A 717 -14.70 -37.18 -9.18
N MET A 718 -15.37 -36.18 -8.63
CA MET A 718 -15.79 -36.18 -7.23
C MET A 718 -17.13 -35.46 -7.04
N PRO A 719 -17.89 -35.76 -5.99
CA PRO A 719 -19.15 -35.07 -5.72
C PRO A 719 -18.90 -33.57 -5.55
N THR A 720 -19.75 -32.74 -6.17
CA THR A 720 -19.75 -31.30 -5.95
C THR A 720 -20.10 -30.99 -4.50
N ILE A 721 -19.25 -30.25 -3.84
CA ILE A 721 -19.54 -29.67 -2.53
C ILE A 721 -19.50 -28.13 -2.70
N LEU A 722 -20.63 -27.50 -2.43
CA LEU A 722 -20.69 -26.04 -2.32
C LEU A 722 -20.53 -25.68 -0.84
N PRO A 723 -19.68 -24.71 -0.51
CA PRO A 723 -19.52 -24.23 0.85
C PRO A 723 -20.89 -23.82 1.42
N LYS A 724 -21.23 -24.33 2.56
CA LYS A 724 -22.40 -23.81 3.27
C LYS A 724 -21.94 -22.52 3.95
N GLU A 725 -22.57 -21.42 3.63
CA GLU A 725 -22.49 -20.25 4.49
C GLU A 725 -23.11 -20.66 5.83
N GLU A 726 -22.27 -20.98 6.78
CA GLU A 726 -22.70 -20.99 8.16
C GLU A 726 -22.87 -19.51 8.53
N ARG A 727 -24.06 -18.96 8.30
CA ARG A 727 -24.56 -17.81 9.04
C ARG A 727 -24.70 -18.28 10.48
N ASP A 728 -23.58 -18.36 11.18
CA ASP A 728 -23.61 -18.70 12.59
C ASP A 728 -24.12 -17.46 13.33
N MET A 729 -25.46 -17.42 13.50
CA MET A 729 -26.18 -16.37 14.25
C MET A 729 -25.63 -16.18 15.66
N LYS A 730 -24.85 -17.12 16.17
CA LYS A 730 -24.18 -17.07 17.45
C LYS A 730 -22.93 -16.17 17.41
N ASP A 731 -22.14 -16.29 16.35
CA ASP A 731 -20.97 -15.40 16.14
C ASP A 731 -21.39 -13.97 15.79
N GLU A 732 -22.49 -13.79 15.08
CA GLU A 732 -23.06 -12.47 14.83
C GLU A 732 -23.55 -11.80 16.12
N LYS A 733 -24.15 -12.54 17.06
CA LYS A 733 -24.57 -11.99 18.37
C LYS A 733 -23.39 -11.65 19.27
N ASP A 734 -22.36 -12.46 19.30
CA ASP A 734 -21.17 -12.25 20.13
C ASP A 734 -20.26 -11.15 19.56
N MET A 735 -20.30 -10.88 18.24
CA MET A 735 -19.53 -9.83 17.56
C MET A 735 -20.31 -8.52 17.34
N VAL A 736 -21.63 -8.54 17.38
CA VAL A 736 -22.52 -7.36 17.28
C VAL A 736 -22.47 -6.45 18.51
N GLY A 737 -21.65 -6.78 19.51
CA GLY A 737 -21.57 -6.00 20.76
C GLY A 737 -21.09 -4.56 20.65
N LYS A 738 -20.41 -4.17 19.56
CA LYS A 738 -19.88 -2.81 19.40
C LYS A 738 -20.15 -2.12 18.05
N TYR A 739 -20.37 -2.86 16.96
CA TYR A 739 -20.52 -2.27 15.64
C TYR A 739 -21.63 -2.97 14.86
N PRO A 740 -22.83 -2.42 14.78
CA PRO A 740 -23.88 -3.00 13.93
C PRO A 740 -23.43 -3.00 12.46
N LEU A 741 -23.78 -4.08 11.75
CA LEU A 741 -23.60 -4.14 10.29
C LEU A 741 -24.47 -3.04 9.66
N ALA A 742 -23.84 -2.00 9.15
CA ALA A 742 -24.53 -1.00 8.38
C ALA A 742 -24.83 -1.53 6.96
N GLU A 743 -25.96 -1.14 6.39
CA GLU A 743 -26.37 -1.57 5.05
C GLU A 743 -25.51 -0.93 3.95
N SER A 744 -24.82 0.19 4.24
CA SER A 744 -23.88 0.86 3.35
C SER A 744 -22.53 1.11 4.02
N ILE A 745 -21.47 1.21 3.21
CA ILE A 745 -20.10 1.42 3.69
C ILE A 745 -19.90 2.80 4.30
N ALA A 746 -20.60 3.81 3.77
CA ALA A 746 -20.59 5.15 4.34
C ALA A 746 -21.22 5.14 5.75
N GLU A 747 -22.28 4.33 5.94
CA GLU A 747 -22.90 4.09 7.25
C GLU A 747 -21.99 3.27 8.18
N GLN A 748 -21.25 2.29 7.69
CA GLN A 748 -20.27 1.52 8.47
C GLN A 748 -19.15 2.41 9.03
N ALA A 749 -18.59 3.29 8.21
CA ALA A 749 -17.57 4.23 8.63
C ALA A 749 -18.11 5.25 9.64
N VAL A 750 -19.32 5.74 9.43
CA VAL A 750 -20.00 6.68 10.32
C VAL A 750 -20.44 5.99 11.62
N ASP A 751 -21.01 4.79 11.57
CA ASP A 751 -21.54 4.09 12.73
C ASP A 751 -20.47 3.51 13.65
N ALA A 752 -19.35 3.07 13.13
CA ALA A 752 -18.20 2.64 13.94
C ALA A 752 -17.71 3.76 14.86
N TRP A 753 -17.78 5.00 14.41
CA TRP A 753 -17.36 6.18 15.18
C TRP A 753 -18.53 6.94 15.81
N ALA A 754 -19.73 6.88 15.25
CA ALA A 754 -20.93 7.47 15.84
C ALA A 754 -21.37 6.78 17.15
N SER A 755 -21.02 5.49 17.33
CA SER A 755 -21.23 4.79 18.59
C SER A 755 -20.27 5.24 19.70
N ILE A 756 -19.13 5.83 19.35
CA ILE A 756 -18.23 6.53 20.26
C ILE A 756 -18.72 7.98 20.34
N LYS A 757 -19.94 8.16 20.85
CA LYS A 757 -20.48 9.52 21.09
C LYS A 757 -19.48 10.30 21.92
N GLY A 758 -18.92 11.30 21.27
CA GLY A 758 -18.14 12.43 21.68
C GLY A 758 -17.76 12.58 23.13
N VAL A 759 -17.14 11.56 23.70
CA VAL A 759 -16.68 11.66 25.10
C VAL A 759 -15.65 12.76 25.15
N GLY A 760 -16.06 13.91 25.63
CA GLY A 760 -15.25 15.10 25.73
C GLY A 760 -15.43 16.14 24.61
N ASN A 761 -16.07 15.81 23.51
CA ASN A 761 -16.27 16.74 22.38
C ASN A 761 -17.58 17.53 22.48
N ASP A 762 -18.56 17.00 23.22
CA ASP A 762 -19.87 17.62 23.40
C ASP A 762 -19.79 18.61 24.59
N PHE A 763 -19.93 19.88 24.25
CA PHE A 763 -19.84 20.95 25.26
C PHE A 763 -21.22 21.30 25.81
N ALA A 764 -21.38 21.25 27.13
CA ALA A 764 -22.54 21.85 27.79
C ALA A 764 -22.50 23.38 27.64
N GLU A 765 -23.66 24.04 27.78
CA GLU A 765 -23.74 25.48 27.76
C GLU A 765 -22.80 26.09 28.81
N VAL A 766 -21.86 26.90 28.32
CA VAL A 766 -20.85 27.53 29.18
C VAL A 766 -21.43 28.79 29.85
N ASN A 767 -21.55 28.79 31.17
CA ASN A 767 -21.89 29.97 31.92
C ASN A 767 -20.63 30.58 32.56
N PRO A 768 -20.06 31.66 32.02
CA PRO A 768 -18.82 32.25 32.52
C PRO A 768 -18.87 32.66 34.00
N LYS A 769 -20.08 33.00 34.50
CA LYS A 769 -20.27 33.41 35.92
C LYS A 769 -20.15 32.24 36.89
N GLU A 770 -20.39 31.02 36.44
CA GLU A 770 -20.29 29.79 37.24
C GLU A 770 -18.92 29.12 37.07
N CYS A 771 -18.09 29.64 36.14
CA CYS A 771 -16.78 29.12 35.83
C CYS A 771 -15.73 29.52 36.88
N ARG A 772 -14.98 28.53 37.35
CA ARG A 772 -13.87 28.68 38.28
C ARG A 772 -12.59 28.14 37.67
N LYS A 773 -11.64 29.03 37.41
CA LYS A 773 -10.34 28.69 36.84
C LYS A 773 -9.44 28.02 37.89
N VAL A 774 -8.83 26.87 37.57
CA VAL A 774 -7.87 26.19 38.44
C VAL A 774 -6.49 26.83 38.29
N ASN A 775 -5.81 27.09 39.38
CA ASN A 775 -4.44 27.58 39.35
C ASN A 775 -3.48 26.41 39.18
N MET A 776 -2.78 26.38 38.07
CA MET A 776 -1.81 25.36 37.72
C MET A 776 -0.34 25.87 37.67
N ASP A 777 -0.07 27.10 38.07
CA ASP A 777 1.24 27.75 37.93
C ASP A 777 2.39 26.94 38.58
N LYS A 778 2.12 26.21 39.65
CA LYS A 778 3.12 25.40 40.36
C LYS A 778 3.36 24.01 39.75
N VAL A 779 2.49 23.58 38.86
CA VAL A 779 2.60 22.24 38.23
C VAL A 779 3.08 22.28 36.78
N PHE A 780 3.06 23.46 36.17
CA PHE A 780 3.62 23.58 34.80
C PHE A 780 5.10 23.21 34.78
N ASN A 781 5.46 22.30 33.86
CA ASN A 781 6.81 21.77 33.74
C ASN A 781 7.51 22.21 32.44
N ALA A 782 6.76 22.73 31.44
CA ALA A 782 7.30 23.08 30.11
C ALA A 782 6.60 24.31 29.50
N ASN A 783 7.17 24.84 28.42
CA ASN A 783 6.48 25.70 27.46
C ASN A 783 5.88 24.83 26.37
N VAL A 784 4.65 25.12 25.93
CA VAL A 784 4.00 24.35 24.86
C VAL A 784 4.81 24.36 23.56
N SER A 785 5.50 25.48 23.29
CA SER A 785 6.35 25.65 22.11
C SER A 785 7.63 24.80 22.11
N ASP A 786 7.94 24.11 23.21
CA ASP A 786 9.21 23.36 23.31
C ASP A 786 9.05 21.86 23.02
N ILE A 787 7.84 21.41 22.76
CA ILE A 787 7.54 19.98 22.56
C ILE A 787 8.44 19.32 21.48
N PHE A 788 8.68 19.98 20.36
CA PHE A 788 9.55 19.47 19.29
C PHE A 788 11.02 19.93 19.39
N LYS A 789 11.38 20.67 20.41
CA LYS A 789 12.76 21.09 20.68
C LYS A 789 13.49 20.10 21.61
N ASN A 790 12.75 19.24 22.28
CA ASN A 790 13.30 18.24 23.19
C ASN A 790 13.80 17.02 22.42
N GLN A 791 14.82 16.38 22.95
CA GLN A 791 15.22 15.04 22.54
C GLN A 791 14.48 14.03 23.40
N TYR A 792 13.84 13.05 22.76
CA TYR A 792 13.13 11.97 23.43
C TYR A 792 13.87 10.65 23.17
N LEU A 793 13.96 9.79 24.17
CA LEU A 793 14.51 8.46 24.03
C LEU A 793 13.55 7.60 23.20
N SER A 794 14.07 6.98 22.14
CA SER A 794 13.29 6.12 21.22
C SER A 794 14.17 5.05 20.62
N PRO A 795 13.67 3.81 20.44
CA PRO A 795 14.38 2.78 19.74
C PRO A 795 14.63 3.14 18.26
N ARG A 796 13.86 4.04 17.71
CA ARG A 796 13.99 4.49 16.31
C ARG A 796 15.26 5.28 16.06
N SER A 797 15.64 6.13 17.01
CA SER A 797 16.85 6.94 16.91
C SER A 797 17.22 7.50 18.28
N PRO A 798 18.51 7.51 18.67
CA PRO A 798 18.96 8.17 19.90
C PRO A 798 18.75 9.69 19.87
N TYR A 799 18.51 10.27 18.71
CA TYR A 799 18.26 11.69 18.51
C TYR A 799 16.82 11.99 18.10
N THR A 800 15.93 11.01 18.24
CA THR A 800 14.54 11.16 17.86
C THR A 800 13.88 12.24 18.68
N THR A 801 13.17 13.09 17.99
CA THR A 801 12.15 13.97 18.52
C THR A 801 10.77 13.43 18.10
N LEU A 802 9.69 14.02 18.60
CA LEU A 802 8.39 13.83 18.02
C LEU A 802 8.38 14.49 16.62
N CYS A 803 8.61 13.70 15.61
CA CYS A 803 8.66 14.19 14.25
C CYS A 803 7.33 13.99 13.55
N VAL A 804 6.95 14.91 12.70
CA VAL A 804 5.89 14.69 11.73
C VAL A 804 6.35 13.54 10.81
N PRO A 805 5.60 12.46 10.66
CA PRO A 805 5.97 11.39 9.77
C PRO A 805 6.15 11.94 8.36
N THR A 806 7.33 11.72 7.80
CA THR A 806 7.60 12.07 6.42
C THR A 806 7.94 10.86 5.65
N GLN A 807 7.23 10.78 4.55
CA GLN A 807 7.35 9.68 3.69
C GLN A 807 8.72 9.58 3.03
N GLY A 808 9.23 8.42 3.07
CA GLY A 808 9.93 7.59 2.16
C GLY A 808 10.98 8.10 1.19
N ILE A 809 11.45 9.31 1.31
CA ILE A 809 12.48 9.80 0.40
C ILE A 809 13.88 9.65 1.01
N GLY A 810 14.17 8.47 1.55
CA GLY A 810 15.44 8.23 2.22
C GLY A 810 15.54 8.81 3.63
N ASP A 811 14.46 9.45 4.08
CA ASP A 811 14.39 10.12 5.40
C ASP A 811 13.30 9.50 6.31
N TRP A 812 12.89 8.29 6.02
CA TRP A 812 11.85 7.59 6.77
C TRP A 812 12.20 7.31 8.25
N CYS A 813 13.41 7.62 8.68
CA CYS A 813 13.82 7.72 10.08
C CYS A 813 14.36 9.10 10.40
N SER A 814 14.03 10.12 9.61
CA SER A 814 14.63 11.42 9.78
C SER A 814 14.12 12.11 11.02
N THR A 815 15.06 12.51 11.87
CA THR A 815 14.83 13.45 12.98
C THR A 815 14.89 14.92 12.54
N LYS A 816 15.03 15.16 11.24
CA LYS A 816 15.21 16.51 10.70
C LYS A 816 13.91 17.27 10.51
N LYS A 817 12.80 16.55 10.35
CA LYS A 817 11.50 17.20 10.22
C LYS A 817 10.83 17.29 11.58
N THR A 818 10.60 18.49 11.97
CA THR A 818 9.97 18.87 13.22
C THR A 818 8.89 19.91 12.90
N ALA A 819 7.86 20.00 13.72
CA ALA A 819 6.86 21.04 13.62
C ALA A 819 7.29 22.28 14.38
N ASN A 820 7.00 23.43 13.81
CA ASN A 820 7.16 24.71 14.52
C ASN A 820 5.90 24.98 15.36
N ILE A 821 6.05 25.08 16.68
CA ILE A 821 4.97 25.45 17.58
C ILE A 821 5.19 26.87 18.07
N ASP A 822 4.24 27.75 17.75
CA ASP A 822 4.27 29.17 18.11
C ASP A 822 3.04 29.56 18.90
N ASP A 823 3.22 29.84 20.18
CA ASP A 823 2.16 30.28 21.08
C ASP A 823 2.16 31.80 21.35
N THR A 824 2.89 32.56 20.55
CA THR A 824 3.05 34.02 20.74
C THR A 824 1.70 34.73 20.67
N LYS A 825 0.87 34.41 19.68
CA LYS A 825 -0.45 35.00 19.54
C LYS A 825 -1.38 34.60 20.70
N PHE A 826 -1.40 33.32 21.03
CA PHE A 826 -2.15 32.83 22.20
C PHE A 826 -1.79 33.61 23.46
N ARG A 827 -0.49 33.77 23.76
CA ARG A 827 -0.01 34.53 24.92
C ARG A 827 -0.42 36.00 24.86
N SER A 828 -0.43 36.61 23.67
CA SER A 828 -0.83 38.01 23.49
C SER A 828 -2.30 38.27 23.83
N LEU A 829 -3.14 37.25 23.70
CA LEU A 829 -4.58 37.32 24.03
C LEU A 829 -4.87 37.15 25.53
N ILE A 830 -3.90 36.77 26.35
CA ILE A 830 -4.05 36.62 27.78
C ILE A 830 -4.15 38.01 28.45
N LYS A 831 -5.28 38.29 29.08
CA LYS A 831 -5.52 39.50 29.86
C LYS A 831 -5.74 39.13 31.34
N ASP A 832 -5.05 39.79 32.23
CA ASP A 832 -5.14 39.56 33.70
C ASP A 832 -4.97 38.06 34.08
N GLY A 833 -4.06 37.37 33.35
CA GLY A 833 -3.79 35.94 33.57
C GLY A 833 -4.90 35.00 33.07
N VAL A 834 -5.81 35.49 32.21
CA VAL A 834 -6.94 34.72 31.67
C VAL A 834 -6.93 34.75 30.14
N PHE A 835 -7.02 33.58 29.55
CA PHE A 835 -7.37 33.39 28.16
C PHE A 835 -8.85 33.04 28.03
N TRP A 836 -9.53 33.64 27.07
CA TRP A 836 -10.95 33.40 26.77
C TRP A 836 -11.07 32.60 25.49
N ALA A 837 -11.56 31.36 25.58
CA ALA A 837 -11.89 30.54 24.41
C ALA A 837 -13.36 30.75 24.02
N HIS A 838 -13.60 31.12 22.76
CA HIS A 838 -14.94 31.27 22.22
C HIS A 838 -15.40 29.92 21.66
N VAL A 839 -16.12 29.18 22.46
CA VAL A 839 -16.83 27.93 22.13
C VAL A 839 -18.34 28.24 22.04
N ASP A 840 -19.22 27.33 22.39
CA ASP A 840 -20.65 27.63 22.61
C ASP A 840 -20.87 28.45 23.93
N GLY A 841 -20.18 29.59 23.97
CA GLY A 841 -20.06 30.49 25.11
C GLY A 841 -18.61 30.90 25.34
N ASP A 842 -18.40 31.86 26.27
CA ASP A 842 -17.07 32.36 26.62
C ASP A 842 -16.47 31.53 27.74
N LEU A 843 -15.51 30.70 27.44
CA LEU A 843 -14.85 29.80 28.40
C LEU A 843 -13.50 30.36 28.87
N PRO A 844 -13.36 30.75 30.17
CA PRO A 844 -12.12 31.33 30.68
C PRO A 844 -11.11 30.26 31.14
N PHE A 845 -9.87 30.35 30.74
CA PHE A 845 -8.78 29.56 31.30
C PHE A 845 -7.75 30.47 31.99
N ARG A 846 -7.27 30.06 33.17
CA ARG A 846 -6.08 30.67 33.75
C ARG A 846 -4.87 30.19 32.98
N SER A 847 -4.09 31.14 32.42
CA SER A 847 -2.86 30.85 31.69
C SER A 847 -1.83 31.94 31.94
N PRO A 848 -0.55 31.62 32.15
CA PRO A 848 0.51 32.61 32.30
C PRO A 848 0.85 33.23 30.94
N LYS A 849 1.07 34.54 30.96
CA LYS A 849 1.52 35.26 29.74
C LYS A 849 2.97 34.96 29.41
N GLU A 850 3.79 34.67 30.40
CA GLU A 850 5.21 34.37 30.29
C GLU A 850 5.58 33.13 31.07
N GLY A 851 6.70 32.48 30.73
CA GLY A 851 7.18 31.29 31.42
C GLY A 851 6.42 30.02 31.00
N LYS A 852 6.55 28.98 31.82
CA LYS A 852 5.93 27.66 31.56
C LYS A 852 4.41 27.77 31.58
N ASN A 853 3.74 27.15 30.59
CA ASN A 853 2.29 27.24 30.40
C ASN A 853 1.59 25.92 30.12
N ILE A 854 2.33 24.81 30.23
CA ILE A 854 1.80 23.47 30.07
C ILE A 854 2.45 22.50 31.06
N VAL A 855 1.70 21.50 31.50
CA VAL A 855 2.26 20.36 32.20
C VAL A 855 2.14 19.13 31.31
N TYR A 856 3.27 18.58 30.92
CA TYR A 856 3.37 17.37 30.10
C TYR A 856 3.50 16.11 30.95
N THR A 857 2.95 15.04 30.44
CA THR A 857 3.14 13.65 30.87
C THR A 857 3.60 12.81 29.68
N SER A 858 4.42 11.81 29.94
CA SER A 858 4.90 10.86 28.94
C SER A 858 5.39 9.61 29.67
N LEU A 859 5.40 8.46 28.99
CA LEU A 859 6.10 7.26 29.49
C LEU A 859 7.61 7.32 29.23
N TRP A 860 8.10 8.38 28.58
CA TRP A 860 9.51 8.67 28.43
C TRP A 860 10.03 9.54 29.56
N ASP A 861 11.34 9.56 29.77
CA ASP A 861 11.98 10.20 30.91
C ASP A 861 11.94 11.74 30.91
N ASN A 862 11.57 12.36 29.80
CA ASN A 862 11.46 13.83 29.70
C ASN A 862 10.44 14.41 30.67
N TYR A 863 9.36 13.65 30.97
CA TYR A 863 8.24 14.09 31.78
C TYR A 863 7.76 12.97 32.69
N PRO A 864 7.06 13.28 33.81
CA PRO A 864 6.49 12.24 34.64
C PRO A 864 5.37 11.47 33.93
N ASP A 865 5.21 10.19 34.24
CA ASP A 865 4.12 9.34 33.69
C ASP A 865 2.73 9.92 34.04
N SER A 866 2.62 10.54 35.15
CA SER A 866 1.37 11.13 35.66
C SER A 866 1.60 12.34 36.52
N ILE A 867 0.59 13.21 36.53
CA ILE A 867 0.53 14.38 37.40
C ILE A 867 -0.78 14.41 38.18
N SER A 868 -0.76 15.07 39.34
CA SER A 868 -1.94 15.24 40.18
C SER A 868 -2.17 16.72 40.48
N ILE A 869 -3.36 17.21 40.20
CA ILE A 869 -3.76 18.59 40.40
C ILE A 869 -4.90 18.64 41.44
N MET A 870 -4.68 19.31 42.59
CA MET A 870 -5.70 19.40 43.62
C MET A 870 -6.89 20.25 43.17
N LEU A 871 -8.08 19.68 43.24
CA LEU A 871 -9.35 20.36 43.00
C LEU A 871 -10.09 20.65 44.32
N LYS A 872 -10.94 21.66 44.29
CA LYS A 872 -11.74 22.05 45.46
C LYS A 872 -13.21 22.28 45.08
N GLY A 873 -14.11 22.14 46.02
CA GLY A 873 -15.53 22.41 45.84
C GLY A 873 -16.25 21.33 45.04
N LYS A 874 -17.32 21.70 44.36
CA LYS A 874 -18.14 20.86 43.49
C LYS A 874 -18.14 21.45 42.11
N ALA A 875 -18.35 20.64 41.09
CA ALA A 875 -18.54 21.06 39.70
C ALA A 875 -19.31 19.99 38.92
N SER A 876 -20.08 20.40 37.92
CA SER A 876 -20.79 19.55 36.99
C SER A 876 -19.96 19.26 35.74
N HIS A 877 -18.99 20.13 35.41
CA HIS A 877 -18.12 20.03 34.25
C HIS A 877 -16.67 20.43 34.58
N ALA A 878 -15.73 19.76 33.96
CA ALA A 878 -14.34 20.19 33.87
C ALA A 878 -13.98 20.43 32.42
N TYR A 879 -13.80 21.69 32.06
CA TYR A 879 -13.27 22.05 30.74
C TYR A 879 -11.74 22.03 30.74
N LEU A 880 -11.16 21.39 29.74
CA LEU A 880 -9.75 21.11 29.65
C LEU A 880 -9.17 21.76 28.39
N LEU A 881 -8.10 22.51 28.52
CA LEU A 881 -7.28 23.01 27.43
C LEU A 881 -6.02 22.18 27.39
N MET A 882 -5.81 21.43 26.29
CA MET A 882 -4.77 20.42 26.22
C MET A 882 -3.96 20.55 24.92
N ALA A 883 -2.72 20.09 24.94
CA ALA A 883 -1.86 20.01 23.76
C ALA A 883 -0.83 18.89 23.92
N GLY A 884 -0.47 18.24 22.84
CA GLY A 884 0.52 17.18 22.85
C GLY A 884 0.71 16.58 21.47
N SER A 885 1.50 15.54 21.36
CA SER A 885 1.75 14.86 20.10
C SER A 885 1.74 13.35 20.27
N THR A 886 1.41 12.65 19.18
CA THR A 886 1.21 11.21 19.15
C THR A 886 1.82 10.63 17.90
N ASN A 887 2.64 9.58 18.03
CA ASN A 887 3.13 8.81 16.88
C ASN A 887 1.94 8.11 16.20
N PRO A 888 1.89 8.05 14.86
CA PRO A 888 0.82 7.36 14.10
C PRO A 888 0.55 5.92 14.55
N MET A 889 1.56 5.19 15.05
CA MET A 889 1.38 3.86 15.60
C MET A 889 0.55 3.79 16.90
N GLN A 890 0.27 4.92 17.51
CA GLN A 890 -0.52 5.03 18.75
C GLN A 890 -1.95 5.56 18.46
N TYR A 891 -2.41 5.47 17.21
CA TYR A 891 -3.79 5.78 16.82
C TYR A 891 -4.74 4.62 17.18
N ALA A 892 -6.01 4.94 17.27
CA ALA A 892 -7.08 4.02 17.63
C ALA A 892 -6.88 3.29 18.99
N ILE A 893 -6.03 3.84 19.84
CA ILE A 893 -5.79 3.35 21.21
C ILE A 893 -5.77 4.53 22.19
N GLU A 894 -6.14 4.29 23.44
CA GLU A 894 -6.11 5.34 24.46
C GLU A 894 -4.68 5.79 24.75
N ASN A 895 -4.38 7.04 24.44
CA ASN A 895 -3.06 7.63 24.68
C ASN A 895 -2.87 8.12 26.11
N ALA A 896 -3.95 8.56 26.77
CA ALA A 896 -3.93 9.01 28.15
C ALA A 896 -5.30 8.85 28.80
N VAL A 897 -5.32 8.91 30.11
CA VAL A 897 -6.53 9.03 30.91
C VAL A 897 -6.50 10.29 31.77
N ILE A 898 -7.61 11.01 31.77
CA ILE A 898 -7.89 12.07 32.72
C ILE A 898 -8.89 11.52 33.74
N ARG A 899 -8.47 11.52 34.99
CA ARG A 899 -9.29 11.00 36.12
C ARG A 899 -9.58 12.10 37.11
N VAL A 900 -10.83 12.32 37.42
CA VAL A 900 -11.25 13.18 38.50
C VAL A 900 -11.70 12.33 39.70
N GLU A 901 -11.00 12.43 40.82
CA GLU A 901 -11.34 11.76 42.05
C GLU A 901 -12.15 12.69 42.97
N TYR A 902 -13.13 12.10 43.61
CA TYR A 902 -13.97 12.78 44.63
C TYR A 902 -13.51 12.48 46.04
N ALA A 903 -13.97 13.29 46.99
CA ALA A 903 -13.62 13.11 48.42
C ALA A 903 -14.16 11.80 49.01
N ASP A 904 -15.19 11.21 48.39
CA ASP A 904 -15.78 9.93 48.77
C ASP A 904 -15.05 8.71 48.21
N GLY A 905 -13.96 8.93 47.44
CA GLY A 905 -13.19 7.87 46.80
C GLY A 905 -13.70 7.41 45.43
N THR A 906 -14.84 7.87 44.97
CA THR A 906 -15.35 7.61 43.64
C THR A 906 -14.62 8.47 42.59
N ARG A 907 -14.79 8.16 41.30
CA ARG A 907 -14.07 8.83 40.22
C ARG A 907 -14.89 8.89 38.93
N ASN A 908 -14.59 9.90 38.08
CA ASN A 908 -14.93 9.97 36.68
C ASN A 908 -13.64 9.86 35.86
N GLU A 909 -13.71 9.28 34.65
CA GLU A 909 -12.57 9.10 33.74
C GLU A 909 -12.95 9.57 32.35
N LEU A 910 -11.98 10.19 31.64
CA LEU A 910 -12.02 10.56 30.25
C LEU A 910 -10.78 9.98 29.59
N MET A 911 -10.95 9.06 28.60
CA MET A 911 -9.88 8.52 27.81
C MET A 911 -9.61 9.43 26.62
N LEU A 912 -8.35 9.66 26.30
CA LEU A 912 -7.92 10.40 25.11
C LEU A 912 -7.52 9.41 24.02
N THR A 913 -8.30 9.37 22.94
CA THR A 913 -8.13 8.40 21.85
C THR A 913 -8.09 9.13 20.51
N PRO A 914 -6.97 9.09 19.77
CA PRO A 914 -6.95 9.60 18.38
C PRO A 914 -7.73 8.67 17.46
N PRO A 915 -8.48 9.18 16.50
CA PRO A 915 -8.80 10.59 16.21
C PRO A 915 -10.06 11.10 16.90
N VAL A 916 -10.63 10.36 17.85
CA VAL A 916 -11.97 10.62 18.45
C VAL A 916 -12.02 11.96 19.16
N ASN A 917 -11.19 12.11 20.18
CA ASN A 917 -11.13 13.30 21.04
C ASN A 917 -9.70 13.77 21.29
N TRP A 918 -8.73 13.19 20.59
CA TRP A 918 -7.34 13.58 20.70
C TRP A 918 -6.73 13.76 19.30
N CYS A 919 -6.06 14.88 19.08
CA CYS A 919 -5.35 15.20 17.85
C CYS A 919 -3.97 15.75 18.18
N PRO A 920 -2.92 15.39 17.44
CA PRO A 920 -1.59 15.98 17.62
C PRO A 920 -1.61 17.51 17.45
N ILE A 921 -0.77 18.19 18.20
CA ILE A 921 -0.66 19.66 18.18
C ILE A 921 -0.28 20.19 16.80
N GLU A 922 0.51 19.41 16.04
CA GLU A 922 1.09 19.78 14.75
C GLU A 922 0.19 19.47 13.56
N GLN A 923 -0.91 18.73 13.76
CA GLN A 923 -1.71 18.22 12.65
C GLN A 923 -3.20 18.51 12.82
N GLU A 924 -3.88 18.71 11.70
CA GLU A 924 -5.33 18.69 11.58
C GLU A 924 -5.76 17.63 10.58
N PHE A 925 -6.81 16.88 10.86
CA PHE A 925 -7.30 15.82 10.01
C PHE A 925 -8.32 16.36 8.99
N LEU A 926 -8.13 16.01 7.73
CA LEU A 926 -9.09 16.33 6.68
C LEU A 926 -10.36 15.50 6.85
N GLU A 927 -11.48 16.09 6.44
CA GLU A 927 -12.73 15.36 6.30
C GLU A 927 -12.64 14.43 5.10
N ASN A 928 -12.33 13.17 5.36
CA ASN A 928 -12.25 12.12 4.34
C ASN A 928 -12.99 10.90 4.87
N ALA A 929 -14.27 10.83 4.57
CA ALA A 929 -15.16 9.77 5.06
C ALA A 929 -14.80 8.36 4.55
N THR A 930 -14.00 8.25 3.49
CA THR A 930 -13.68 6.95 2.90
C THR A 930 -12.38 6.35 3.41
N ALA A 931 -11.36 7.17 3.64
CA ALA A 931 -10.05 6.67 4.02
C ALA A 931 -9.80 6.74 5.52
N PHE A 932 -10.48 7.64 6.22
CA PHE A 932 -10.18 7.95 7.60
C PHE A 932 -11.43 8.54 8.28
N PRO A 933 -12.25 7.71 8.92
CA PRO A 933 -13.46 8.19 9.57
C PRO A 933 -13.12 9.13 10.72
N GLN A 934 -13.87 10.23 10.80
CA GLN A 934 -13.81 11.23 11.85
C GLN A 934 -15.06 11.12 12.70
N PRO A 935 -15.00 11.43 13.99
CA PRO A 935 -16.20 11.53 14.81
C PRO A 935 -17.13 12.61 14.26
N GLU A 936 -18.44 12.37 14.30
CA GLU A 936 -19.47 13.33 13.86
C GLU A 936 -19.27 14.68 14.54
N LEU A 937 -19.00 14.67 15.84
CA LEU A 937 -18.70 15.85 16.60
C LEU A 937 -17.19 15.91 16.93
N ARG A 938 -16.48 16.75 16.21
CA ARG A 938 -15.04 16.97 16.44
C ARG A 938 -14.81 17.80 17.71
N PRO A 939 -13.66 17.61 18.39
CA PRO A 939 -13.27 18.50 19.48
C PRO A 939 -13.01 19.93 18.95
N TYR A 940 -13.21 20.94 19.81
CA TYR A 940 -12.72 22.26 19.50
C TYR A 940 -11.19 22.29 19.49
N ARG A 941 -10.62 22.97 18.51
CA ARG A 941 -9.19 23.22 18.38
C ARG A 941 -8.90 24.72 18.53
N LEU A 942 -7.84 25.06 19.26
CA LEU A 942 -7.31 26.42 19.37
C LEU A 942 -5.98 26.54 18.60
N GLY A 943 -6.00 27.22 17.48
CA GLY A 943 -4.75 27.55 16.75
C GLY A 943 -3.89 28.50 17.60
N LEU A 944 -2.71 28.06 18.00
CA LEU A 944 -1.85 28.81 18.94
C LEU A 944 -1.29 30.09 18.27
N ALA A 945 -0.89 30.01 17.02
CA ALA A 945 -0.39 31.16 16.25
C ALA A 945 -1.49 32.11 15.77
N SER A 946 -2.77 31.67 15.75
CA SER A 946 -3.90 32.51 15.32
C SER A 946 -4.76 33.01 16.45
N GLY A 947 -4.82 32.26 17.56
CA GLY A 947 -5.75 32.47 18.68
C GLY A 947 -7.20 32.08 18.37
N LYS A 948 -7.47 31.48 17.19
CA LYS A 948 -8.82 31.13 16.74
C LYS A 948 -9.20 29.75 17.28
N VAL A 949 -10.44 29.66 17.77
CA VAL A 949 -11.04 28.39 18.22
C VAL A 949 -12.06 27.91 17.17
N SER A 950 -11.97 26.65 16.76
CA SER A 950 -12.87 26.07 15.77
C SER A 950 -12.91 24.54 15.85
N ARG A 951 -14.04 23.93 15.48
CA ARG A 951 -14.15 22.48 15.23
C ARG A 951 -13.66 22.09 13.83
N HIS A 952 -13.53 23.06 12.94
CA HIS A 952 -13.12 22.89 11.56
C HIS A 952 -11.92 23.78 11.24
N LEU A 953 -10.85 23.61 12.01
CA LEU A 953 -9.68 24.48 11.97
C LEU A 953 -9.04 24.53 10.56
N PHE A 954 -9.03 23.39 9.85
CA PHE A 954 -8.53 23.33 8.47
C PHE A 954 -9.23 24.32 7.55
N ARG A 955 -10.58 24.30 7.55
CA ARG A 955 -11.40 25.20 6.72
C ARG A 955 -11.29 26.65 7.18
N ASP A 956 -11.39 26.85 8.47
CA ASP A 956 -11.51 28.20 9.04
C ASP A 956 -10.20 28.98 9.07
N LEU A 957 -9.06 28.30 9.03
CA LEU A 957 -7.73 28.90 8.89
C LEU A 957 -7.20 28.81 7.46
N HIS A 958 -7.96 28.20 6.51
CA HIS A 958 -7.53 27.99 5.14
C HIS A 958 -6.19 27.25 5.06
N LEU A 959 -6.00 26.24 5.90
CA LEU A 959 -4.77 25.46 5.95
C LEU A 959 -4.53 24.79 4.59
N GLU A 960 -3.32 24.87 4.11
CA GLU A 960 -2.91 24.12 2.92
C GLU A 960 -2.64 22.67 3.32
N VAL A 961 -3.08 21.75 2.45
CA VAL A 961 -2.73 20.34 2.60
C VAL A 961 -1.23 20.18 2.35
N THR A 962 -0.50 19.78 3.36
CA THR A 962 0.93 19.52 3.21
C THR A 962 1.15 18.34 2.29
N ARG A 963 2.16 18.46 1.45
CA ARG A 963 2.50 17.44 0.47
C ARG A 963 3.43 16.42 1.11
N ASN A 964 3.16 15.18 0.80
CA ASN A 964 3.89 14.06 1.31
C ASN A 964 5.30 13.95 0.80
N MET A 965 5.49 14.31 -0.45
CA MET A 965 6.79 14.30 -1.08
C MET A 965 7.09 15.69 -1.56
N ALA A 966 8.20 16.26 -1.10
CA ALA A 966 8.65 17.60 -1.47
C ALA A 966 8.73 17.82 -2.99
N ASP A 967 8.81 16.74 -3.75
CA ASP A 967 8.98 16.75 -5.20
C ASP A 967 7.74 16.43 -6.02
N VAL A 968 6.62 16.09 -5.38
CA VAL A 968 5.37 15.72 -6.08
C VAL A 968 4.29 16.77 -5.87
N PRO A 969 4.00 17.59 -6.88
CA PRO A 969 3.04 18.69 -6.76
C PRO A 969 1.60 18.29 -6.43
N ARG A 970 1.26 17.00 -6.46
CA ARG A 970 -0.13 16.53 -6.45
C ARG A 970 -0.48 15.53 -5.34
N PHE A 971 0.51 15.10 -4.56
CA PHE A 971 0.25 14.21 -3.44
C PHE A 971 -0.38 15.02 -2.30
N LYS A 972 -1.68 14.85 -2.10
CA LYS A 972 -2.40 15.51 -1.02
C LYS A 972 -2.49 14.57 0.17
N LYS A 973 -1.97 14.97 1.31
CA LYS A 973 -2.18 14.27 2.57
C LYS A 973 -3.62 14.42 3.04
N ALA A 974 -4.14 13.42 3.70
CA ALA A 974 -5.38 13.53 4.46
C ALA A 974 -5.21 14.30 5.78
N VAL A 975 -4.02 14.82 6.01
CA VAL A 975 -3.62 15.59 7.17
C VAL A 975 -3.01 16.90 6.72
N ALA A 976 -3.45 18.00 7.29
CA ALA A 976 -2.84 19.30 7.13
C ALA A 976 -1.91 19.61 8.30
N GLU A 977 -0.75 20.15 8.00
CA GLU A 977 0.13 20.72 9.00
C GLU A 977 -0.46 22.03 9.53
N VAL A 978 -0.50 22.18 10.86
CA VAL A 978 -0.99 23.38 11.51
C VAL A 978 0.21 24.26 11.86
N ASP A 979 0.41 25.32 11.09
CA ASP A 979 1.47 26.29 11.40
C ASP A 979 1.26 26.90 12.79
N GLY A 980 2.31 26.85 13.61
CA GLY A 980 2.28 27.27 15.00
C GLY A 980 1.57 26.30 15.96
N GLY A 981 0.95 25.24 15.44
CA GLY A 981 0.28 24.24 16.24
C GLY A 981 -1.12 24.60 16.73
N ALA A 982 -1.89 23.59 17.14
CA ALA A 982 -3.22 23.78 17.71
C ALA A 982 -3.42 22.95 18.99
N ALA A 983 -3.88 23.60 20.04
CA ALA A 983 -4.38 22.95 21.26
C ALA A 983 -5.78 22.37 21.03
N ILE A 984 -6.24 21.52 21.95
CA ILE A 984 -7.56 20.89 21.92
C ILE A 984 -8.34 21.29 23.17
N LEU A 985 -9.65 21.48 23.03
CA LEU A 985 -10.55 21.74 24.16
C LEU A 985 -11.50 20.56 24.31
N LEU A 986 -11.65 20.12 25.57
CA LEU A 986 -12.52 19.01 25.92
C LEU A 986 -13.42 19.39 27.07
N ASP A 987 -14.64 18.85 27.10
CA ASP A 987 -15.57 18.91 28.23
C ASP A 987 -15.65 17.54 28.90
N MET A 988 -15.32 17.47 30.18
CA MET A 988 -15.45 16.28 31.00
C MET A 988 -16.62 16.45 31.97
N PRO A 989 -17.75 15.78 31.74
CA PRO A 989 -18.87 15.78 32.69
C PRO A 989 -18.49 15.18 34.04
N LEU A 990 -18.95 15.81 35.11
CA LEU A 990 -18.66 15.43 36.49
C LEU A 990 -19.95 15.24 37.30
N ASP A 991 -19.84 14.56 38.43
CA ASP A 991 -20.93 14.50 39.41
C ASP A 991 -20.97 15.79 40.26
N GLY A 992 -21.83 16.72 39.87
CA GLY A 992 -22.00 18.01 40.53
C GLY A 992 -22.45 17.94 42.00
N LYS A 993 -22.89 16.78 42.49
CA LYS A 993 -23.29 16.59 43.89
C LYS A 993 -22.09 16.27 44.77
N LYS A 994 -20.99 15.75 44.23
CA LYS A 994 -19.83 15.28 44.96
C LYS A 994 -18.76 16.36 45.13
N LYS A 995 -18.02 16.29 46.24
CA LYS A 995 -16.91 17.18 46.49
C LYS A 995 -15.68 16.68 45.76
N LEU A 996 -15.10 17.52 44.92
CA LEU A 996 -13.86 17.23 44.16
C LEU A 996 -12.66 17.10 45.14
N LYS A 997 -11.72 16.19 44.79
CA LYS A 997 -10.46 15.99 45.47
C LYS A 997 -9.27 16.38 44.61
N ARG A 998 -9.13 15.76 43.47
CA ARG A 998 -8.02 16.01 42.53
C ARG A 998 -8.37 15.56 41.12
N LEU A 999 -7.65 16.11 40.15
CA LEU A 999 -7.53 15.60 38.78
C LEU A 999 -6.17 14.93 38.61
N ILE A 1000 -6.14 13.77 37.96
CA ILE A 1000 -4.94 13.05 37.59
C ILE A 1000 -4.92 12.96 36.05
N LEU A 1001 -3.83 13.39 35.42
CA LEU A 1001 -3.52 13.12 34.04
C LEU A 1001 -2.42 12.05 33.99
N ARG A 1002 -2.62 10.97 33.26
CA ARG A 1002 -1.67 9.86 33.13
C ARG A 1002 -1.53 9.46 31.66
N ALA A 1003 -0.28 9.39 31.16
CA ALA A 1003 0.05 8.80 29.87
C ALA A 1003 -0.13 7.28 29.93
N LEU A 1004 -0.69 6.69 28.87
CA LEU A 1004 -0.98 5.25 28.78
C LEU A 1004 -0.22 4.58 27.64
N SER A 1005 0.10 5.29 26.57
CA SER A 1005 0.78 4.75 25.40
C SER A 1005 2.23 5.22 25.34
N ASN A 1006 3.09 4.40 24.74
CA ASN A 1006 4.44 4.79 24.38
C ASN A 1006 4.38 5.85 23.25
N GLU A 1007 5.46 6.62 23.11
CA GLU A 1007 5.64 7.58 22.02
C GLU A 1007 4.54 8.64 21.90
N VAL A 1008 4.01 9.01 23.05
CA VAL A 1008 3.09 10.13 23.18
C VAL A 1008 3.60 11.13 24.21
N VAL A 1009 3.33 12.39 23.98
CA VAL A 1009 3.50 13.47 24.95
C VAL A 1009 2.16 14.16 25.09
N ILE A 1010 1.57 14.08 26.27
CA ILE A 1010 0.23 14.58 26.55
C ILE A 1010 0.32 15.71 27.56
N GLY A 1011 -0.22 16.88 27.22
CA GLY A 1011 -0.12 18.06 28.05
C GLY A 1011 -1.44 18.73 28.38
N LEU A 1012 -1.48 19.35 29.55
CA LEU A 1012 -2.61 20.12 30.07
C LEU A 1012 -2.18 21.56 30.31
N MET A 1013 -2.81 22.48 29.60
CA MET A 1013 -2.55 23.93 29.63
C MET A 1013 -3.49 24.67 30.61
N GLY A 1014 -4.69 24.13 30.83
CA GLY A 1014 -5.66 24.81 31.71
C GLY A 1014 -6.84 23.94 32.06
N ILE A 1015 -7.43 24.22 33.23
CA ILE A 1015 -8.66 23.60 33.76
C ILE A 1015 -9.60 24.69 34.17
N THR A 1016 -10.85 24.58 33.75
CA THR A 1016 -11.95 25.39 34.23
C THR A 1016 -13.09 24.51 34.74
N LEU A 1017 -13.57 24.76 35.94
CA LEU A 1017 -14.66 24.01 36.56
C LEU A 1017 -15.93 24.83 36.50
N GLN A 1018 -17.03 24.28 36.00
CA GLN A 1018 -18.37 24.89 36.04
C GLN A 1018 -19.22 24.19 37.11
N LYS A 1019 -20.01 24.98 37.88
CA LYS A 1019 -20.88 24.46 38.97
C LYS A 1019 -22.10 23.72 38.40
#